data_b6ef5482d7fb42c2041f630141da839a
#
_entry.id   b6ef5482d7fb42c2041f630141da839a
#
_cell.length_a   1.000
_cell.length_b   1.000
_cell.length_c   1.000
_cell.angle_alpha   90.00
_cell.angle_beta   90.00
_cell.angle_gamma   90.00
#
_symmetry.space_group_name_H-M   'P 1'
#
loop_
_entity.id
_entity.type
_entity.pdbx_description
1 polymer ?
#
loop_
_entity_poly.entity_id
_entity_poly.type
_entity_poly.pdbx_seq_one_letter_code
_entity_poly.pdbx_strand_id
1 'polypeptide(L)'
;MVCAIAARPGAYALDPHKTLTQYTRTVWRQAQGLPQDMIRAIAQTSDGYLWLGTDEGLARFDGYEFTVFHKDSGELPSNSITALAAAKDGSLWIGTPNGLAHYRNKRFITYTTKDGLPDNVINALMVDHANRVWIVADVLLCRFADGRFTRYSAQDTAPLQTVRAVYEDRENNIWVAGYGGVVRQTGGKFVPVIPASDMEGDIVTGLLRDRQGVLWVAGSKGLMTLTPNGKLRRYDARDGLPDPLVRAFWEDRDGNLWAGTNGGLSRLRSGRFVTPEIGSNRDRDWVRSIYEDREGNLWVGMNSGLNRFRDDVFTMYTRAEGLPSDEPTTVYQDRAGRIWIGFHDSGLMLFEQGRHRVYTRTQGLPSNEIFSIRESPGGDLLISTREGLSRMRSGRFSNYRIPDPLGRTIIFDAWEDGQGRIWAATPAGLEELSDGAWRTVIPGGAVLNAAVVVLCASRDGSLWAGTYGKGLWHLENGKARLYTTADGLSSDQIRSLEEDRDGTLWVGTFDGGLNRFAGGRFRSFTARQGLLSDNISHVMDDGRGSLWLSTTRGICRLRKMQLRELEANRISVLTPVNYGVEDGLRSAQCSPGYPTSGGGARSADGRLWFPTSFGLAVLDPKEPVSAPPQPEVHLVDVSSLGESLDFSKPGRLAPGSGRLQFHYTAIHLSAPEQLRYEYRLDGLDRDWVSAGTRRVINYNSLRHGRYRFRVRAGLLGGPWSETSYEFELLPQFYETAWFLWVCAALLVAGGWALYQLRLRQIRGRFALVLEERARLAREIHDTLAQGFVGISSQLDAVAMALRSAPESAQRHLELARRMARHSLTEARRSVVDLRDSALDELGLPEALSSVARQWTAGSAVEVKVAVTGEARPLPHEMEQHLLRIAQEAVTNAMKHARAQRIQIGLEIHPRLLSMRVEDDGAGFEQQDAFSALDGHFGLLGMRERAERLGGELHLHSAPGRGTQVEVTVPLS
;
A
#
# COMPACT_ATOMS: atom_id res chain seq x y z
N MET A 1 -3.49 -22.65 -46.54
CA MET A 1 -3.87 -23.52 -45.43
C MET A 1 -4.51 -22.59 -44.38
N VAL A 2 -5.82 -22.40 -44.47
CA VAL A 2 -6.60 -21.49 -43.61
C VAL A 2 -6.92 -22.27 -42.33
N CYS A 3 -6.25 -21.95 -41.22
CA CYS A 3 -6.66 -22.45 -39.90
C CYS A 3 -7.99 -21.80 -39.54
N ALA A 4 -9.08 -22.57 -39.68
CA ALA A 4 -10.33 -22.27 -39.03
C ALA A 4 -10.09 -22.30 -37.51
N ILE A 5 -10.05 -21.12 -36.89
CA ILE A 5 -10.16 -20.97 -35.44
C ILE A 5 -11.60 -21.44 -35.10
N ALA A 6 -11.72 -22.68 -34.67
CA ALA A 6 -12.94 -23.16 -34.02
C ALA A 6 -13.20 -22.24 -32.82
N ALA A 7 -14.28 -21.47 -32.86
CA ALA A 7 -14.76 -20.72 -31.72
C ALA A 7 -14.97 -21.73 -30.57
N ARG A 8 -14.15 -21.60 -29.52
CA ARG A 8 -14.34 -22.31 -28.25
C ARG A 8 -15.74 -21.91 -27.74
N PRO A 9 -16.56 -22.84 -27.26
CA PRO A 9 -17.78 -22.44 -26.54
C PRO A 9 -17.33 -21.54 -25.39
N GLY A 10 -17.73 -20.27 -25.42
CA GLY A 10 -17.48 -19.32 -24.36
C GLY A 10 -18.12 -19.83 -23.08
N ALA A 11 -17.44 -19.66 -21.96
CA ALA A 11 -18.09 -19.81 -20.66
C ALA A 11 -19.31 -18.86 -20.64
N TYR A 12 -20.44 -19.34 -20.12
CA TYR A 12 -21.62 -18.51 -19.92
C TYR A 12 -21.28 -17.34 -18.98
N ALA A 13 -21.85 -16.18 -19.24
CA ALA A 13 -21.80 -15.07 -18.28
C ALA A 13 -22.75 -15.36 -17.11
N LEU A 14 -23.97 -15.89 -17.46
CA LEU A 14 -24.96 -16.40 -16.51
C LEU A 14 -25.48 -17.74 -17.05
N ASP A 15 -25.04 -18.86 -16.48
CA ASP A 15 -25.42 -20.21 -16.92
C ASP A 15 -26.96 -20.37 -16.92
N PRO A 16 -27.58 -20.58 -18.07
CA PRO A 16 -29.03 -20.72 -18.17
C PRO A 16 -29.57 -21.92 -17.38
N HIS A 17 -28.76 -22.90 -17.02
CA HIS A 17 -29.18 -24.08 -16.27
C HIS A 17 -29.26 -23.85 -14.75
N LYS A 18 -28.54 -22.83 -14.23
CA LYS A 18 -28.60 -22.43 -12.82
C LYS A 18 -29.89 -21.72 -12.46
N THR A 19 -30.31 -21.82 -11.20
CA THR A 19 -31.41 -20.99 -10.67
C THR A 19 -30.86 -19.62 -10.28
N LEU A 20 -31.74 -18.62 -10.10
CA LEU A 20 -31.29 -17.26 -9.66
C LEU A 20 -30.60 -17.28 -8.31
N THR A 21 -31.00 -18.18 -7.43
CA THR A 21 -30.47 -18.36 -6.08
C THR A 21 -29.06 -18.96 -6.08
N GLN A 22 -28.62 -19.54 -7.20
CA GLN A 22 -27.29 -20.12 -7.40
C GLN A 22 -26.27 -19.11 -7.91
N TYR A 23 -26.74 -17.95 -8.42
CA TYR A 23 -25.80 -16.86 -8.73
C TYR A 23 -25.37 -16.13 -7.45
N THR A 24 -24.16 -15.62 -7.43
CA THR A 24 -23.71 -14.75 -6.35
C THR A 24 -24.37 -13.39 -6.50
N ARG A 25 -25.07 -12.99 -5.45
CA ARG A 25 -25.74 -11.69 -5.35
C ARG A 25 -24.99 -10.75 -4.43
N THR A 26 -24.66 -9.58 -4.93
CA THR A 26 -24.14 -8.46 -4.13
C THR A 26 -25.13 -7.30 -4.16
N VAL A 27 -25.34 -6.62 -3.05
CA VAL A 27 -26.30 -5.53 -2.91
C VAL A 27 -25.60 -4.28 -2.38
N TRP A 28 -25.83 -3.14 -3.06
CA TRP A 28 -25.40 -1.82 -2.60
C TRP A 28 -26.62 -0.97 -2.28
N ARG A 29 -26.53 -0.18 -1.22
CA ARG A 29 -27.55 0.73 -0.71
C ARG A 29 -26.95 2.08 -0.37
N GLN A 30 -27.75 3.04 0.10
CA GLN A 30 -27.26 4.34 0.58
C GLN A 30 -26.13 4.23 1.60
N ALA A 31 -26.18 3.23 2.49
CA ALA A 31 -25.11 2.99 3.47
C ALA A 31 -23.75 2.66 2.85
N GLN A 32 -23.73 2.24 1.57
CA GLN A 32 -22.51 1.98 0.79
C GLN A 32 -22.18 3.10 -0.20
N GLY A 33 -22.86 4.26 -0.13
CA GLY A 33 -22.54 5.45 -0.91
C GLY A 33 -23.45 5.72 -2.13
N LEU A 34 -24.53 4.96 -2.32
CA LEU A 34 -25.54 5.32 -3.30
C LEU A 34 -26.27 6.60 -2.88
N PRO A 35 -26.65 7.51 -3.82
CA PRO A 35 -27.44 8.70 -3.47
C PRO A 35 -28.86 8.31 -2.98
N GLN A 36 -29.40 7.23 -3.53
CA GLN A 36 -30.70 6.67 -3.15
C GLN A 36 -30.78 5.18 -3.49
N ASP A 37 -31.57 4.41 -2.74
CA ASP A 37 -31.73 2.96 -3.00
C ASP A 37 -32.48 2.68 -4.30
N MET A 38 -33.40 3.53 -4.72
CA MET A 38 -34.21 3.34 -5.94
C MET A 38 -33.42 3.69 -7.20
N ILE A 39 -33.07 2.67 -7.98
CA ILE A 39 -32.30 2.82 -9.23
C ILE A 39 -33.22 2.77 -10.43
N ARG A 40 -33.44 3.87 -11.13
CA ARG A 40 -34.31 4.02 -12.29
C ARG A 40 -33.70 3.59 -13.61
N ALA A 41 -32.43 3.89 -13.79
CA ALA A 41 -31.68 3.64 -15.01
C ALA A 41 -30.24 3.20 -14.74
N ILE A 42 -29.74 2.32 -15.59
CA ILE A 42 -28.36 1.81 -15.53
C ILE A 42 -27.75 1.89 -16.94
N ALA A 43 -26.52 2.37 -17.06
CA ALA A 43 -25.75 2.36 -18.30
C ALA A 43 -24.26 2.18 -18.01
N GLN A 44 -23.50 1.65 -18.98
CA GLN A 44 -22.04 1.54 -18.89
C GLN A 44 -21.40 2.30 -20.04
N THR A 45 -20.47 3.22 -19.72
CA THR A 45 -19.70 3.96 -20.72
C THR A 45 -18.50 3.16 -21.22
N SER A 46 -17.88 3.61 -22.32
CA SER A 46 -16.78 2.86 -22.97
C SER A 46 -15.53 2.76 -22.11
N ASP A 47 -15.36 3.61 -21.11
CA ASP A 47 -14.30 3.61 -20.11
C ASP A 47 -14.57 2.65 -18.92
N GLY A 48 -15.62 1.81 -19.04
CA GLY A 48 -15.95 0.75 -18.08
C GLY A 48 -16.80 1.17 -16.88
N TYR A 49 -16.94 2.47 -16.60
CA TYR A 49 -17.75 2.95 -15.48
C TYR A 49 -19.23 2.58 -15.63
N LEU A 50 -19.83 2.14 -14.53
CA LEU A 50 -21.27 1.95 -14.45
C LEU A 50 -21.92 3.25 -13.95
N TRP A 51 -22.99 3.69 -14.63
CA TRP A 51 -23.74 4.88 -14.31
C TRP A 51 -25.15 4.54 -13.85
N LEU A 52 -25.58 5.15 -12.76
CA LEU A 52 -26.83 4.85 -12.06
C LEU A 52 -27.65 6.11 -11.91
N GLY A 53 -28.84 6.09 -12.46
CA GLY A 53 -29.80 7.18 -12.30
C GLY A 53 -30.74 6.91 -11.12
N THR A 54 -30.82 7.87 -10.20
CA THR A 54 -31.74 7.86 -9.04
C THR A 54 -32.61 9.12 -9.03
N ASP A 55 -33.52 9.26 -8.05
CA ASP A 55 -34.26 10.52 -7.84
C ASP A 55 -33.46 11.58 -7.08
N GLU A 56 -32.33 11.19 -6.42
CA GLU A 56 -31.48 12.08 -5.61
C GLU A 56 -30.12 12.35 -6.24
N GLY A 57 -29.91 12.00 -7.49
CA GLY A 57 -28.69 12.27 -8.25
C GLY A 57 -28.28 11.17 -9.21
N LEU A 58 -27.19 11.47 -9.94
CA LEU A 58 -26.51 10.55 -10.83
C LEU A 58 -25.29 10.00 -10.11
N ALA A 59 -25.12 8.69 -10.07
CA ALA A 59 -23.92 8.06 -9.52
C ALA A 59 -23.10 7.38 -10.61
N ARG A 60 -21.78 7.55 -10.54
CA ARG A 60 -20.79 6.81 -11.32
C ARG A 60 -20.09 5.81 -10.41
N PHE A 61 -20.01 4.56 -10.80
CA PHE A 61 -19.49 3.45 -10.02
C PHE A 61 -18.32 2.77 -10.73
N ASP A 62 -17.23 2.54 -10.03
CA ASP A 62 -16.02 1.89 -10.54
C ASP A 62 -15.89 0.41 -10.11
N GLY A 63 -16.90 -0.12 -9.43
CA GLY A 63 -16.91 -1.44 -8.80
C GLY A 63 -16.67 -1.40 -7.29
N TYR A 64 -16.07 -0.30 -6.78
CA TYR A 64 -15.71 -0.16 -5.39
C TYR A 64 -16.38 1.04 -4.70
N GLU A 65 -16.34 2.22 -5.33
CA GLU A 65 -16.88 3.46 -4.75
C GLU A 65 -17.78 4.22 -5.75
N PHE A 66 -18.68 5.03 -5.19
CA PHE A 66 -19.58 5.87 -5.96
C PHE A 66 -19.10 7.31 -5.99
N THR A 67 -19.06 7.91 -7.19
CA THR A 67 -18.94 9.35 -7.37
C THR A 67 -20.33 9.89 -7.69
N VAL A 68 -20.85 10.80 -6.88
CA VAL A 68 -22.22 11.31 -7.02
C VAL A 68 -22.23 12.73 -7.60
N PHE A 69 -23.13 12.98 -8.55
CA PHE A 69 -23.33 14.27 -9.22
C PHE A 69 -24.72 14.79 -8.91
N HIS A 70 -24.81 16.08 -8.56
CA HIS A 70 -26.05 16.73 -8.13
C HIS A 70 -26.32 18.01 -8.92
N LYS A 71 -27.60 18.45 -8.90
CA LYS A 71 -28.00 19.74 -9.46
C LYS A 71 -27.29 20.90 -8.76
N ASP A 72 -27.11 20.83 -7.44
CA ASP A 72 -26.56 21.93 -6.63
C ASP A 72 -25.09 22.23 -6.95
N SER A 73 -24.35 21.26 -7.48
CA SER A 73 -23.01 21.46 -8.02
C SER A 73 -22.97 22.09 -9.42
N GLY A 74 -24.15 22.37 -10.01
CA GLY A 74 -24.26 22.95 -11.34
C GLY A 74 -24.05 21.96 -12.49
N GLU A 75 -23.97 20.67 -12.20
CA GLU A 75 -23.66 19.63 -13.16
C GLU A 75 -24.91 19.12 -13.89
N LEU A 76 -26.04 19.01 -13.18
CA LEU A 76 -27.27 18.45 -13.69
C LEU A 76 -28.43 19.46 -13.68
N PRO A 77 -29.38 19.36 -14.63
CA PRO A 77 -30.59 20.20 -14.62
C PRO A 77 -31.60 19.78 -13.54
N SER A 78 -31.51 18.51 -13.06
CA SER A 78 -32.36 17.95 -12.00
C SER A 78 -31.64 16.78 -11.32
N ASN A 79 -31.91 16.54 -10.03
CA ASN A 79 -31.42 15.36 -9.32
C ASN A 79 -32.15 14.08 -9.77
N SER A 80 -33.41 14.18 -10.16
CA SER A 80 -34.17 13.01 -10.64
C SER A 80 -33.72 12.64 -12.05
N ILE A 81 -33.11 11.43 -12.16
CA ILE A 81 -32.64 10.86 -13.42
C ILE A 81 -33.65 9.85 -13.91
N THR A 82 -34.22 10.11 -15.08
CA THR A 82 -35.27 9.26 -15.67
C THR A 82 -34.74 8.21 -16.65
N ALA A 83 -33.68 8.55 -17.40
CA ALA A 83 -33.13 7.66 -18.40
C ALA A 83 -31.62 7.92 -18.58
N LEU A 84 -30.87 6.90 -18.95
CA LEU A 84 -29.45 6.93 -19.28
C LEU A 84 -29.22 6.22 -20.61
N ALA A 85 -28.33 6.79 -21.44
CA ALA A 85 -27.85 6.14 -22.66
C ALA A 85 -26.38 6.46 -22.90
N ALA A 86 -25.53 5.44 -22.92
CA ALA A 86 -24.11 5.58 -23.23
C ALA A 86 -23.90 5.60 -24.75
N ALA A 87 -23.09 6.53 -25.23
CA ALA A 87 -22.73 6.66 -26.62
C ALA A 87 -21.39 5.96 -26.93
N LYS A 88 -21.20 5.59 -28.21
CA LYS A 88 -20.00 4.88 -28.66
C LYS A 88 -18.71 5.71 -28.53
N ASP A 89 -18.83 7.03 -28.47
CA ASP A 89 -17.71 7.97 -28.26
C ASP A 89 -17.30 8.12 -26.79
N GLY A 90 -17.91 7.33 -25.90
CA GLY A 90 -17.64 7.33 -24.46
C GLY A 90 -18.45 8.37 -23.68
N SER A 91 -19.28 9.17 -24.35
CA SER A 91 -20.16 10.12 -23.68
C SER A 91 -21.42 9.48 -23.13
N LEU A 92 -22.05 10.14 -22.16
CA LEU A 92 -23.30 9.69 -21.52
C LEU A 92 -24.39 10.75 -21.72
N TRP A 93 -25.56 10.29 -22.17
CA TRP A 93 -26.76 11.09 -22.25
C TRP A 93 -27.66 10.80 -21.06
N ILE A 94 -28.16 11.84 -20.41
CA ILE A 94 -28.86 11.79 -19.14
C ILE A 94 -30.20 12.51 -19.28
N GLY A 95 -31.27 11.75 -19.20
CA GLY A 95 -32.64 12.28 -19.22
C GLY A 95 -33.07 12.69 -17.82
N THR A 96 -33.68 13.88 -17.70
CA THR A 96 -34.24 14.40 -16.47
C THR A 96 -35.62 15.03 -16.72
N PRO A 97 -36.43 15.34 -15.69
CA PRO A 97 -37.68 16.11 -15.87
C PRO A 97 -37.44 17.56 -16.31
N ASN A 98 -36.22 18.11 -16.20
CA ASN A 98 -35.92 19.53 -16.45
C ASN A 98 -34.96 19.76 -17.62
N GLY A 99 -34.79 18.75 -18.48
CA GLY A 99 -33.89 18.83 -19.65
C GLY A 99 -33.06 17.59 -19.86
N LEU A 100 -32.29 17.61 -20.93
CA LEU A 100 -31.36 16.57 -21.33
C LEU A 100 -29.93 17.01 -21.01
N ALA A 101 -29.20 16.24 -20.20
CA ALA A 101 -27.79 16.50 -19.97
C ALA A 101 -26.90 15.56 -20.80
N HIS A 102 -25.76 16.06 -21.24
CA HIS A 102 -24.74 15.32 -21.97
C HIS A 102 -23.40 15.44 -21.23
N TYR A 103 -22.90 14.34 -20.71
CA TYR A 103 -21.61 14.23 -20.05
C TYR A 103 -20.56 13.78 -21.06
N ARG A 104 -19.56 14.63 -21.27
CA ARG A 104 -18.42 14.35 -22.15
C ARG A 104 -17.16 15.04 -21.64
N ASN A 105 -16.02 14.35 -21.64
CA ASN A 105 -14.74 14.91 -21.21
C ASN A 105 -14.80 15.57 -19.83
N LYS A 106 -15.44 14.94 -18.88
CA LYS A 106 -15.64 15.42 -17.49
C LYS A 106 -16.47 16.71 -17.38
N ARG A 107 -17.26 17.06 -18.41
CA ARG A 107 -18.12 18.25 -18.44
C ARG A 107 -19.56 17.87 -18.75
N PHE A 108 -20.50 18.58 -18.15
CA PHE A 108 -21.92 18.47 -18.43
C PHE A 108 -22.36 19.62 -19.34
N ILE A 109 -23.17 19.30 -20.33
CA ILE A 109 -23.83 20.26 -21.21
C ILE A 109 -25.32 19.99 -21.12
N THR A 110 -26.13 20.99 -20.81
CA THR A 110 -27.58 20.84 -20.69
C THR A 110 -28.29 21.39 -21.91
N TYR A 111 -29.27 20.62 -22.44
CA TYR A 111 -30.18 21.00 -23.51
C TYR A 111 -31.60 21.07 -22.99
N THR A 112 -32.33 22.10 -23.44
CA THR A 112 -33.72 22.38 -23.07
C THR A 112 -34.56 22.68 -24.32
N THR A 113 -35.83 23.03 -24.13
CA THR A 113 -36.71 23.50 -25.22
C THR A 113 -36.16 24.72 -25.97
N LYS A 114 -35.28 25.54 -25.33
CA LYS A 114 -34.60 26.67 -25.96
C LYS A 114 -33.55 26.22 -26.98
N ASP A 115 -33.03 25.03 -26.82
CA ASP A 115 -32.00 24.45 -27.69
C ASP A 115 -32.62 23.57 -28.81
N GLY A 116 -33.93 23.36 -28.77
CA GLY A 116 -34.65 22.65 -29.80
C GLY A 116 -35.28 21.33 -29.34
N LEU A 117 -35.19 20.94 -28.05
CA LEU A 117 -36.00 19.82 -27.52
C LEU A 117 -37.50 20.12 -27.69
N PRO A 118 -38.33 19.09 -27.93
CA PRO A 118 -39.79 19.26 -27.95
C PRO A 118 -40.37 19.53 -26.57
N ASP A 119 -39.85 18.90 -25.52
CA ASP A 119 -40.18 19.07 -24.10
C ASP A 119 -39.00 18.85 -23.21
N ASN A 120 -38.98 19.42 -21.99
CA ASN A 120 -37.93 19.22 -21.01
C ASN A 120 -38.02 17.90 -20.23
N VAL A 121 -39.22 17.28 -20.18
CA VAL A 121 -39.40 16.00 -19.51
C VAL A 121 -38.90 14.86 -20.39
N ILE A 122 -37.76 14.30 -20.03
CA ILE A 122 -37.17 13.20 -20.81
C ILE A 122 -37.56 11.87 -20.16
N ASN A 123 -38.29 11.03 -20.86
CA ASN A 123 -38.77 9.76 -20.34
C ASN A 123 -37.97 8.54 -20.81
N ALA A 124 -37.41 8.57 -22.01
CA ALA A 124 -36.56 7.49 -22.51
C ALA A 124 -35.48 8.00 -23.44
N LEU A 125 -34.39 7.31 -23.47
CA LEU A 125 -33.21 7.58 -24.30
C LEU A 125 -32.67 6.30 -24.93
N MET A 126 -32.23 6.41 -26.17
CA MET A 126 -31.51 5.35 -26.87
C MET A 126 -30.47 5.95 -27.79
N VAL A 127 -29.26 5.38 -27.83
CA VAL A 127 -28.22 5.72 -28.83
C VAL A 127 -28.19 4.60 -29.87
N ASP A 128 -28.34 4.94 -31.13
CA ASP A 128 -28.39 3.95 -32.22
C ASP A 128 -26.96 3.59 -32.72
N HIS A 129 -26.88 2.61 -33.62
CA HIS A 129 -25.62 2.13 -34.20
C HIS A 129 -24.80 3.24 -34.90
N ALA A 130 -25.44 4.31 -35.37
CA ALA A 130 -24.81 5.47 -36.01
C ALA A 130 -24.49 6.61 -35.02
N ASN A 131 -24.56 6.32 -33.72
CA ASN A 131 -24.29 7.27 -32.62
C ASN A 131 -25.27 8.46 -32.59
N ARG A 132 -26.51 8.27 -33.15
CA ARG A 132 -27.59 9.25 -33.06
C ARG A 132 -28.42 8.98 -31.81
N VAL A 133 -28.84 10.04 -31.12
CA VAL A 133 -29.61 9.92 -29.86
C VAL A 133 -31.10 10.05 -30.16
N TRP A 134 -31.84 9.01 -29.82
CA TRP A 134 -33.29 9.00 -29.87
C TRP A 134 -33.85 9.33 -28.50
N ILE A 135 -34.78 10.27 -28.45
CA ILE A 135 -35.24 10.90 -27.22
C ILE A 135 -36.75 10.85 -27.20
N VAL A 136 -37.33 10.30 -26.15
CA VAL A 136 -38.73 10.45 -25.84
C VAL A 136 -38.88 11.61 -24.86
N ALA A 137 -39.29 12.77 -25.37
CA ALA A 137 -39.47 14.00 -24.59
C ALA A 137 -40.97 14.15 -24.31
N ASP A 138 -41.39 13.99 -23.06
CA ASP A 138 -42.75 13.74 -22.59
C ASP A 138 -43.40 12.58 -23.37
N VAL A 139 -44.21 12.85 -24.38
CA VAL A 139 -44.89 11.88 -25.24
C VAL A 139 -44.46 11.96 -26.71
N LEU A 140 -43.48 12.79 -27.02
CA LEU A 140 -43.03 13.11 -28.36
C LEU A 140 -41.67 12.43 -28.65
N LEU A 141 -41.50 12.02 -29.92
CA LEU A 141 -40.24 11.48 -30.39
C LEU A 141 -39.34 12.60 -30.98
N CYS A 142 -38.08 12.60 -30.61
CA CYS A 142 -37.07 13.48 -31.13
C CYS A 142 -35.77 12.72 -31.39
N ARG A 143 -34.94 13.18 -32.33
CA ARG A 143 -33.63 12.62 -32.62
C ARG A 143 -32.61 13.73 -32.61
N PHE A 144 -31.52 13.53 -31.91
CA PHE A 144 -30.36 14.42 -31.95
C PHE A 144 -29.24 13.77 -32.79
N ALA A 145 -28.76 14.52 -33.78
CA ALA A 145 -27.66 14.11 -34.63
C ALA A 145 -26.94 15.38 -35.16
N ASP A 146 -25.62 15.35 -35.33
CA ASP A 146 -24.82 16.43 -35.90
C ASP A 146 -25.10 17.81 -35.25
N GLY A 147 -25.31 17.82 -33.93
CA GLY A 147 -25.60 19.02 -33.16
C GLY A 147 -27.01 19.59 -33.33
N ARG A 148 -27.92 18.87 -33.93
CA ARG A 148 -29.29 19.34 -34.22
C ARG A 148 -30.35 18.37 -33.73
N PHE A 149 -31.47 18.95 -33.26
CA PHE A 149 -32.69 18.19 -32.91
C PHE A 149 -33.63 18.09 -34.12
N THR A 150 -34.05 16.87 -34.42
CA THR A 150 -35.11 16.60 -35.41
C THR A 150 -36.34 16.11 -34.66
N ARG A 151 -37.45 16.86 -34.71
CA ARG A 151 -38.72 16.52 -34.07
C ARG A 151 -39.54 15.68 -35.02
N TYR A 152 -40.21 14.65 -34.47
CA TYR A 152 -41.21 13.85 -35.20
C TYR A 152 -42.61 14.26 -34.71
N SER A 153 -43.52 14.61 -35.65
CA SER A 153 -44.89 14.94 -35.32
C SER A 153 -45.71 13.69 -35.02
N ALA A 154 -46.91 13.83 -34.45
CA ALA A 154 -47.84 12.75 -34.29
C ALA A 154 -48.24 12.08 -35.61
N GLN A 155 -48.19 12.85 -36.73
CA GLN A 155 -48.45 12.31 -38.07
C GLN A 155 -47.28 11.43 -38.56
N ASP A 156 -46.03 11.77 -38.21
CA ASP A 156 -44.85 10.98 -38.56
C ASP A 156 -44.82 9.63 -37.85
N THR A 157 -45.35 9.56 -36.62
CA THR A 157 -45.38 8.34 -35.79
C THR A 157 -46.73 7.68 -35.76
N ALA A 158 -47.69 8.10 -36.59
CA ALA A 158 -49.03 7.51 -36.65
C ALA A 158 -48.99 5.98 -36.83
N PRO A 159 -49.81 5.21 -36.15
CA PRO A 159 -51.00 5.61 -35.37
C PRO A 159 -50.72 5.92 -33.88
N LEU A 160 -49.48 6.09 -33.45
CA LEU A 160 -49.18 6.36 -32.06
C LEU A 160 -49.73 7.74 -31.64
N GLN A 161 -50.50 7.76 -30.58
CA GLN A 161 -50.99 9.01 -29.96
C GLN A 161 -49.93 9.57 -28.96
N THR A 162 -49.18 8.69 -28.32
CA THR A 162 -48.06 9.02 -27.45
C THR A 162 -46.90 8.07 -27.70
N VAL A 163 -45.67 8.52 -27.54
CA VAL A 163 -44.49 7.68 -27.58
C VAL A 163 -44.03 7.39 -26.16
N ARG A 164 -43.68 6.13 -25.84
CA ARG A 164 -43.19 5.72 -24.53
C ARG A 164 -41.86 5.01 -24.58
N ALA A 165 -41.59 4.26 -25.65
CA ALA A 165 -40.40 3.46 -25.81
C ALA A 165 -39.81 3.60 -27.21
N VAL A 166 -38.50 3.60 -27.32
CA VAL A 166 -37.76 3.52 -28.58
C VAL A 166 -36.64 2.47 -28.41
N TYR A 167 -36.46 1.65 -29.45
CA TYR A 167 -35.53 0.54 -29.46
C TYR A 167 -34.93 0.33 -30.83
N GLU A 168 -33.65 0.00 -30.93
CA GLU A 168 -33.01 -0.43 -32.17
C GLU A 168 -32.73 -1.94 -32.11
N ASP A 169 -33.17 -2.67 -33.11
CA ASP A 169 -32.90 -4.10 -33.22
C ASP A 169 -31.51 -4.38 -33.86
N ARG A 170 -31.10 -5.65 -33.89
CA ARG A 170 -29.80 -6.07 -34.44
C ARG A 170 -29.64 -5.87 -35.94
N GLU A 171 -30.77 -5.66 -36.64
CA GLU A 171 -30.83 -5.34 -38.06
C GLU A 171 -30.83 -3.82 -38.31
N ASN A 172 -30.60 -3.01 -37.26
CA ASN A 172 -30.64 -1.55 -37.24
C ASN A 172 -32.00 -0.92 -37.56
N ASN A 173 -33.10 -1.67 -37.35
CA ASN A 173 -34.43 -1.09 -37.47
C ASN A 173 -34.78 -0.35 -36.17
N ILE A 174 -35.34 0.83 -36.31
CA ILE A 174 -35.86 1.62 -35.20
C ILE A 174 -37.30 1.25 -34.93
N TRP A 175 -37.60 0.81 -33.74
CA TRP A 175 -38.91 0.46 -33.23
C TRP A 175 -39.39 1.52 -32.25
N VAL A 176 -40.61 1.93 -32.35
CA VAL A 176 -41.24 2.92 -31.46
C VAL A 176 -42.57 2.38 -31.00
N ALA A 177 -42.87 2.52 -29.71
CA ALA A 177 -44.10 2.07 -29.13
C ALA A 177 -44.71 3.07 -28.15
N GLY A 178 -45.99 3.01 -27.99
CA GLY A 178 -46.74 3.86 -27.08
C GLY A 178 -48.24 3.56 -27.12
N TYR A 179 -49.04 4.56 -26.71
CA TYR A 179 -50.47 4.42 -26.85
C TYR A 179 -50.83 4.55 -28.34
N GLY A 180 -51.46 3.51 -28.89
CA GLY A 180 -51.72 3.40 -30.33
C GLY A 180 -50.98 2.27 -31.03
N GLY A 181 -50.12 1.52 -30.33
CA GLY A 181 -49.47 0.31 -30.86
C GLY A 181 -47.97 0.35 -30.93
N VAL A 182 -47.42 -0.40 -31.90
CA VAL A 182 -45.97 -0.47 -32.17
C VAL A 182 -45.77 -0.17 -33.66
N VAL A 183 -44.80 0.72 -33.95
CA VAL A 183 -44.40 1.07 -35.31
C VAL A 183 -42.89 0.80 -35.52
N ARG A 184 -42.52 0.48 -36.76
CA ARG A 184 -41.12 0.28 -37.18
C ARG A 184 -40.76 1.30 -38.27
N GLN A 185 -39.58 1.89 -38.19
CA GLN A 185 -39.09 2.75 -39.23
C GLN A 185 -38.61 1.92 -40.43
N THR A 186 -39.16 2.21 -41.58
CA THR A 186 -38.83 1.58 -42.87
C THR A 186 -38.73 2.67 -43.95
N GLY A 187 -37.56 2.78 -44.60
CA GLY A 187 -37.35 3.82 -45.62
C GLY A 187 -37.56 5.25 -45.12
N GLY A 188 -37.24 5.51 -43.83
CA GLY A 188 -37.35 6.83 -43.19
C GLY A 188 -38.76 7.16 -42.65
N LYS A 189 -39.79 6.32 -42.92
CA LYS A 189 -41.16 6.46 -42.42
C LYS A 189 -41.48 5.41 -41.37
N PHE A 190 -42.34 5.73 -40.43
CA PHE A 190 -42.82 4.77 -39.42
C PHE A 190 -44.06 4.02 -39.99
N VAL A 191 -43.99 2.70 -39.94
CA VAL A 191 -45.03 1.79 -40.44
C VAL A 191 -45.62 0.99 -39.27
N PRO A 192 -46.96 0.90 -39.10
CA PRO A 192 -47.56 0.11 -38.06
C PRO A 192 -47.23 -1.38 -38.17
N VAL A 193 -46.94 -2.02 -37.03
CA VAL A 193 -46.65 -3.46 -36.92
C VAL A 193 -47.62 -4.15 -35.95
N ILE A 194 -47.91 -3.56 -34.80
CA ILE A 194 -48.95 -4.01 -33.86
C ILE A 194 -49.92 -2.85 -33.69
N PRO A 195 -51.20 -3.01 -34.11
CA PRO A 195 -52.18 -1.94 -33.99
C PRO A 195 -52.70 -1.80 -32.55
N ALA A 196 -53.34 -0.68 -32.27
CA ALA A 196 -53.93 -0.39 -30.96
C ALA A 196 -54.97 -1.41 -30.50
N SER A 197 -55.71 -1.98 -31.43
CA SER A 197 -56.72 -3.03 -31.16
C SER A 197 -56.11 -4.24 -30.43
N ASP A 198 -54.91 -4.65 -30.81
CA ASP A 198 -54.25 -5.84 -30.29
C ASP A 198 -53.52 -5.54 -28.95
N MET A 199 -53.30 -4.26 -28.65
CA MET A 199 -52.72 -3.81 -27.38
C MET A 199 -53.73 -3.76 -26.22
N GLU A 200 -55.05 -3.78 -26.53
CA GLU A 200 -56.12 -3.78 -25.51
C GLU A 200 -56.00 -2.63 -24.48
N GLY A 201 -55.47 -1.51 -24.85
CA GLY A 201 -55.21 -0.37 -23.94
C GLY A 201 -54.03 -0.55 -22.99
N ASP A 202 -53.09 -1.43 -23.32
CA ASP A 202 -51.86 -1.62 -22.55
C ASP A 202 -50.96 -0.38 -22.60
N ILE A 203 -50.36 -0.05 -21.50
CA ILE A 203 -49.35 1.06 -21.40
C ILE A 203 -47.98 0.46 -21.60
N VAL A 204 -47.37 0.70 -22.76
CA VAL A 204 -46.02 0.20 -23.08
C VAL A 204 -44.98 0.82 -22.18
N THR A 205 -44.10 -0.03 -21.67
CA THR A 205 -42.94 0.36 -20.83
C THR A 205 -41.60 0.06 -21.49
N GLY A 206 -41.56 -0.89 -22.47
CA GLY A 206 -40.31 -1.26 -23.14
C GLY A 206 -40.54 -2.14 -24.37
N LEU A 207 -39.52 -2.19 -25.23
CA LEU A 207 -39.42 -2.99 -26.44
C LEU A 207 -38.12 -3.74 -26.50
N LEU A 208 -38.12 -4.97 -27.03
CA LEU A 208 -36.95 -5.76 -27.30
C LEU A 208 -37.23 -6.74 -28.42
N ARG A 209 -36.27 -6.97 -29.32
CA ARG A 209 -36.36 -8.09 -30.30
C ARG A 209 -35.25 -9.08 -29.94
N ASP A 210 -35.66 -10.30 -29.59
CA ASP A 210 -34.72 -11.34 -29.15
C ASP A 210 -33.90 -11.94 -30.31
N ARG A 211 -32.93 -12.81 -30.00
CA ARG A 211 -32.08 -13.50 -31.00
C ARG A 211 -32.85 -14.41 -31.94
N GLN A 212 -34.05 -14.84 -31.54
CA GLN A 212 -34.93 -15.66 -32.37
C GLN A 212 -35.79 -14.79 -33.28
N GLY A 213 -35.67 -13.46 -33.21
CA GLY A 213 -36.41 -12.49 -33.99
C GLY A 213 -37.84 -12.24 -33.47
N VAL A 214 -38.19 -12.73 -32.28
CA VAL A 214 -39.45 -12.44 -31.61
C VAL A 214 -39.42 -11.03 -31.05
N LEU A 215 -40.40 -10.21 -31.40
CA LEU A 215 -40.55 -8.87 -30.79
C LEU A 215 -41.33 -9.04 -29.47
N TRP A 216 -40.74 -8.53 -28.41
CA TRP A 216 -41.29 -8.47 -27.06
C TRP A 216 -41.70 -7.02 -26.74
N VAL A 217 -42.90 -6.85 -26.25
CA VAL A 217 -43.49 -5.58 -25.83
C VAL A 217 -43.83 -5.70 -24.35
N ALA A 218 -43.12 -4.97 -23.52
CA ALA A 218 -43.39 -4.89 -22.09
C ALA A 218 -44.42 -3.83 -21.79
N GLY A 219 -45.36 -4.13 -20.89
CA GLY A 219 -46.43 -3.19 -20.57
C GLY A 219 -47.05 -3.40 -19.20
N SER A 220 -48.16 -2.70 -18.97
CA SER A 220 -48.93 -2.76 -17.72
C SER A 220 -49.78 -4.02 -17.58
N LYS A 221 -49.98 -4.78 -18.66
CA LYS A 221 -50.78 -6.02 -18.71
C LYS A 221 -49.92 -7.27 -18.96
N GLY A 222 -48.61 -7.22 -18.73
CA GLY A 222 -47.66 -8.30 -18.94
C GLY A 222 -46.72 -8.06 -20.10
N LEU A 223 -46.29 -9.15 -20.72
CA LEU A 223 -45.42 -9.16 -21.90
C LEU A 223 -46.21 -9.68 -23.12
N MET A 224 -46.23 -8.90 -24.17
CA MET A 224 -46.77 -9.33 -25.46
C MET A 224 -45.60 -9.72 -26.37
N THR A 225 -45.78 -10.77 -27.15
CA THR A 225 -44.81 -11.21 -28.16
C THR A 225 -45.45 -11.25 -29.55
N LEU A 226 -44.67 -10.83 -30.55
CA LEU A 226 -44.95 -11.02 -31.95
C LEU A 226 -43.83 -11.87 -32.58
N THR A 227 -44.15 -13.08 -32.95
CA THR A 227 -43.23 -13.99 -33.64
C THR A 227 -42.99 -13.54 -35.10
N PRO A 228 -41.89 -13.93 -35.75
CA PRO A 228 -41.66 -13.65 -37.16
C PRO A 228 -42.78 -14.12 -38.10
N ASN A 229 -43.54 -15.14 -37.66
CA ASN A 229 -44.69 -15.68 -38.40
C ASN A 229 -46.00 -14.91 -38.15
N GLY A 230 -45.94 -13.77 -37.46
CA GLY A 230 -47.09 -12.91 -37.18
C GLY A 230 -47.98 -13.38 -36.03
N LYS A 231 -47.59 -14.40 -35.24
CA LYS A 231 -48.42 -14.89 -34.13
C LYS A 231 -48.16 -14.01 -32.88
N LEU A 232 -49.26 -13.47 -32.35
CA LEU A 232 -49.29 -12.76 -31.09
C LEU A 232 -49.52 -13.71 -29.91
N ARG A 233 -48.84 -13.48 -28.79
CA ARG A 233 -49.07 -14.15 -27.50
C ARG A 233 -48.83 -13.16 -26.37
N ARG A 234 -49.66 -13.25 -25.33
CA ARG A 234 -49.43 -12.49 -24.07
C ARG A 234 -49.00 -13.45 -22.97
N TYR A 235 -48.04 -13.03 -22.18
CA TYR A 235 -47.58 -13.67 -20.95
C TYR A 235 -48.07 -12.84 -19.77
N ASP A 236 -48.71 -13.48 -18.80
CA ASP A 236 -49.28 -12.86 -17.61
C ASP A 236 -49.01 -13.72 -16.35
N ALA A 237 -49.77 -13.50 -15.28
CA ALA A 237 -49.64 -14.27 -14.05
C ALA A 237 -49.85 -15.79 -14.23
N ARG A 238 -50.63 -16.23 -15.22
CA ARG A 238 -50.82 -17.64 -15.54
C ARG A 238 -49.58 -18.29 -16.12
N ASP A 239 -48.74 -17.49 -16.76
CA ASP A 239 -47.41 -17.89 -17.26
C ASP A 239 -46.29 -17.69 -16.26
N GLY A 240 -46.60 -17.30 -15.01
CA GLY A 240 -45.65 -17.19 -13.91
C GLY A 240 -45.08 -15.80 -13.66
N LEU A 241 -45.55 -14.74 -14.32
CA LEU A 241 -45.20 -13.37 -13.97
C LEU A 241 -45.78 -13.01 -12.58
N PRO A 242 -44.98 -12.48 -11.65
CA PRO A 242 -45.46 -12.22 -10.29
C PRO A 242 -46.36 -10.96 -10.20
N ASP A 243 -46.27 -10.07 -11.18
CA ASP A 243 -47.07 -8.85 -11.31
C ASP A 243 -47.24 -8.53 -12.81
N PRO A 244 -48.43 -8.03 -13.25
CA PRO A 244 -48.64 -7.73 -14.65
C PRO A 244 -47.88 -6.51 -15.17
N LEU A 245 -47.49 -5.57 -14.30
CA LEU A 245 -46.72 -4.40 -14.71
C LEU A 245 -45.25 -4.75 -14.87
N VAL A 246 -44.81 -4.97 -16.10
CA VAL A 246 -43.42 -5.21 -16.46
C VAL A 246 -42.74 -3.86 -16.73
N ARG A 247 -41.78 -3.48 -15.88
CA ARG A 247 -41.06 -2.17 -15.93
C ARG A 247 -39.80 -2.24 -16.72
N ALA A 248 -39.10 -3.39 -16.65
CA ALA A 248 -37.82 -3.63 -17.33
C ALA A 248 -37.83 -5.01 -17.97
N PHE A 249 -37.26 -5.12 -19.15
CA PHE A 249 -37.12 -6.37 -19.87
C PHE A 249 -35.75 -6.42 -20.57
N TRP A 250 -35.06 -7.56 -20.51
CA TRP A 250 -33.70 -7.69 -21.02
C TRP A 250 -33.41 -9.10 -21.52
N GLU A 251 -32.69 -9.23 -22.64
CA GLU A 251 -32.05 -10.48 -23.09
C GLU A 251 -30.57 -10.40 -22.87
N ASP A 252 -30.04 -11.29 -22.02
CA ASP A 252 -28.60 -11.32 -21.77
C ASP A 252 -27.81 -11.98 -22.91
N ARG A 253 -26.45 -11.92 -22.86
CA ARG A 253 -25.62 -12.52 -23.91
C ARG A 253 -25.76 -14.02 -24.06
N ASP A 254 -26.26 -14.73 -23.06
CA ASP A 254 -26.48 -16.18 -23.07
C ASP A 254 -27.91 -16.56 -23.54
N GLY A 255 -28.73 -15.56 -23.83
CA GLY A 255 -30.11 -15.73 -24.34
C GLY A 255 -31.14 -15.94 -23.25
N ASN A 256 -30.81 -15.67 -21.97
CA ASN A 256 -31.81 -15.64 -20.92
C ASN A 256 -32.68 -14.38 -21.07
N LEU A 257 -33.98 -14.56 -21.01
CA LEU A 257 -34.92 -13.44 -21.00
C LEU A 257 -35.36 -13.11 -19.57
N TRP A 258 -35.14 -11.87 -19.18
CA TRP A 258 -35.35 -11.35 -17.84
C TRP A 258 -36.48 -10.34 -17.82
N ALA A 259 -37.42 -10.47 -16.89
CA ALA A 259 -38.54 -9.54 -16.70
C ALA A 259 -38.51 -8.97 -15.27
N GLY A 260 -38.47 -7.65 -15.17
CA GLY A 260 -38.57 -6.91 -13.93
C GLY A 260 -39.93 -6.35 -13.69
N THR A 261 -40.58 -6.72 -12.59
CA THR A 261 -41.94 -6.33 -12.22
C THR A 261 -41.96 -5.75 -10.79
N ASN A 262 -43.16 -5.32 -10.35
CA ASN A 262 -43.35 -4.95 -8.94
C ASN A 262 -43.29 -6.19 -8.00
N GLY A 263 -43.45 -7.40 -8.52
CA GLY A 263 -43.33 -8.64 -7.76
C GLY A 263 -41.93 -9.27 -7.79
N GLY A 264 -40.92 -8.56 -8.36
CA GLY A 264 -39.54 -9.02 -8.40
C GLY A 264 -38.99 -9.30 -9.79
N LEU A 265 -37.80 -9.94 -9.83
CA LEU A 265 -37.08 -10.36 -11.03
C LEU A 265 -37.48 -11.78 -11.43
N SER A 266 -37.90 -11.95 -12.67
CA SER A 266 -38.27 -13.23 -13.23
C SER A 266 -37.42 -13.59 -14.44
N ARG A 267 -37.18 -14.88 -14.66
CA ARG A 267 -36.53 -15.40 -15.86
C ARG A 267 -37.46 -16.36 -16.61
N LEU A 268 -37.51 -16.23 -17.93
CA LEU A 268 -38.23 -17.16 -18.79
C LEU A 268 -37.47 -18.50 -18.85
N ARG A 269 -38.14 -19.59 -18.46
CA ARG A 269 -37.60 -20.95 -18.52
C ARG A 269 -38.69 -21.93 -19.02
N SER A 270 -38.35 -22.68 -20.06
CA SER A 270 -39.31 -23.63 -20.67
C SER A 270 -40.72 -23.05 -20.94
N GLY A 271 -40.74 -21.79 -21.42
CA GLY A 271 -41.99 -21.10 -21.79
C GLY A 271 -42.83 -20.54 -20.63
N ARG A 272 -42.30 -20.53 -19.41
CA ARG A 272 -42.91 -19.93 -18.21
C ARG A 272 -41.88 -19.03 -17.48
N PHE A 273 -42.34 -17.95 -16.85
CA PHE A 273 -41.55 -17.13 -15.98
C PHE A 273 -41.42 -17.77 -14.60
N VAL A 274 -40.19 -17.78 -14.10
CA VAL A 274 -39.87 -18.29 -12.77
C VAL A 274 -39.31 -17.13 -11.96
N THR A 275 -39.92 -16.83 -10.81
CA THR A 275 -39.53 -15.78 -9.88
C THR A 275 -39.13 -16.45 -8.59
N PRO A 276 -37.82 -16.52 -8.28
CA PRO A 276 -37.37 -17.00 -6.98
C PRO A 276 -37.61 -15.92 -5.91
N GLU A 277 -37.71 -16.36 -4.67
CA GLU A 277 -37.75 -15.43 -3.54
C GLU A 277 -36.33 -14.84 -3.33
N ILE A 278 -36.14 -13.57 -3.70
CA ILE A 278 -34.91 -12.84 -3.55
C ILE A 278 -35.09 -11.78 -2.44
N GLY A 279 -34.82 -12.14 -1.19
CA GLY A 279 -34.93 -11.20 -0.06
C GLY A 279 -36.15 -11.44 0.85
N SER A 280 -36.18 -10.68 1.95
CA SER A 280 -37.15 -10.88 3.05
C SER A 280 -38.43 -10.05 2.93
N ASN A 281 -38.60 -9.25 1.86
CA ASN A 281 -39.75 -8.35 1.77
C ASN A 281 -40.19 -8.14 0.32
N ARG A 282 -41.18 -8.91 -0.13
CA ARG A 282 -41.79 -8.84 -1.48
C ARG A 282 -42.30 -7.44 -1.86
N ASP A 283 -42.74 -6.63 -0.88
CA ASP A 283 -43.33 -5.32 -1.13
C ASP A 283 -42.29 -4.23 -1.49
N ARG A 284 -40.99 -4.52 -1.37
CA ARG A 284 -39.89 -3.58 -1.69
C ARG A 284 -39.03 -4.00 -2.86
N ASP A 285 -39.23 -5.16 -3.44
CA ASP A 285 -38.36 -5.71 -4.49
C ASP A 285 -38.83 -5.33 -5.91
N TRP A 286 -39.45 -4.16 -6.07
CA TRP A 286 -39.82 -3.64 -7.41
C TRP A 286 -38.56 -3.46 -8.25
N VAL A 287 -38.51 -4.16 -9.37
CA VAL A 287 -37.43 -4.05 -10.34
C VAL A 287 -37.75 -2.94 -11.34
N ARG A 288 -36.84 -1.94 -11.40
CA ARG A 288 -37.01 -0.75 -12.24
C ARG A 288 -36.15 -0.77 -13.49
N SER A 289 -34.95 -1.34 -13.38
CA SER A 289 -34.00 -1.41 -14.47
C SER A 289 -33.23 -2.73 -14.44
N ILE A 290 -32.86 -3.22 -15.61
CA ILE A 290 -32.02 -4.40 -15.79
C ILE A 290 -30.96 -4.04 -16.83
N TYR A 291 -29.71 -4.40 -16.56
CA TYR A 291 -28.62 -4.14 -17.46
C TYR A 291 -27.53 -5.23 -17.33
N GLU A 292 -26.98 -5.69 -18.44
CA GLU A 292 -25.83 -6.59 -18.45
C GLU A 292 -24.57 -5.80 -18.80
N ASP A 293 -23.54 -5.86 -17.93
CA ASP A 293 -22.28 -5.19 -18.19
C ASP A 293 -21.38 -5.97 -19.17
N ARG A 294 -20.24 -5.38 -19.52
CA ARG A 294 -19.28 -6.01 -20.44
C ARG A 294 -18.64 -7.27 -19.89
N GLU A 295 -18.57 -7.40 -18.55
CA GLU A 295 -18.03 -8.55 -17.85
C GLU A 295 -19.06 -9.70 -17.75
N GLY A 296 -20.33 -9.44 -18.10
CA GLY A 296 -21.42 -10.42 -18.06
C GLY A 296 -22.16 -10.45 -16.72
N ASN A 297 -21.97 -9.49 -15.86
CA ASN A 297 -22.76 -9.37 -14.65
C ASN A 297 -24.14 -8.78 -15.00
N LEU A 298 -25.19 -9.34 -14.42
CA LEU A 298 -26.52 -8.78 -14.50
C LEU A 298 -26.77 -7.80 -13.35
N TRP A 299 -26.95 -6.54 -13.70
CA TRP A 299 -27.28 -5.47 -12.78
C TRP A 299 -28.77 -5.23 -12.75
N VAL A 300 -29.32 -5.21 -11.55
CA VAL A 300 -30.78 -5.05 -11.35
C VAL A 300 -31.00 -3.92 -10.36
N GLY A 301 -31.56 -2.83 -10.85
CA GLY A 301 -32.00 -1.70 -10.04
C GLY A 301 -33.36 -1.98 -9.41
N MET A 302 -33.37 -2.07 -8.10
CA MET A 302 -34.58 -2.30 -7.29
C MET A 302 -34.91 -1.10 -6.42
N ASN A 303 -36.11 -1.04 -5.85
CA ASN A 303 -36.42 -0.07 -4.80
C ASN A 303 -35.58 -0.29 -3.51
N SER A 304 -35.04 -1.49 -3.34
CA SER A 304 -34.22 -1.89 -2.17
C SER A 304 -32.70 -1.79 -2.39
N GLY A 305 -32.27 -1.20 -3.50
CA GLY A 305 -30.87 -1.00 -3.83
C GLY A 305 -30.45 -1.54 -5.20
N LEU A 306 -29.19 -1.38 -5.51
CA LEU A 306 -28.52 -1.94 -6.69
C LEU A 306 -28.09 -3.37 -6.40
N ASN A 307 -28.50 -4.30 -7.25
CA ASN A 307 -28.14 -5.71 -7.16
C ASN A 307 -27.31 -6.12 -8.35
N ARG A 308 -26.21 -6.85 -8.10
CA ARG A 308 -25.41 -7.53 -9.10
C ARG A 308 -25.59 -9.03 -8.94
N PHE A 309 -25.92 -9.71 -10.03
CA PHE A 309 -25.90 -11.17 -10.12
C PHE A 309 -24.73 -11.59 -11.00
N ARG A 310 -23.94 -12.53 -10.50
CA ARG A 310 -22.76 -13.05 -11.17
C ARG A 310 -22.75 -14.56 -11.08
N ASP A 311 -22.35 -15.20 -12.16
CA ASP A 311 -22.01 -16.62 -12.13
C ASP A 311 -20.59 -16.81 -11.63
N ASP A 312 -20.42 -17.68 -10.65
CA ASP A 312 -19.14 -17.93 -10.01
C ASP A 312 -18.64 -19.35 -10.26
N VAL A 313 -17.42 -19.59 -9.82
CA VAL A 313 -16.70 -20.84 -9.94
C VAL A 313 -17.48 -21.99 -9.28
N PHE A 314 -18.16 -21.72 -8.15
CA PHE A 314 -18.97 -22.70 -7.44
C PHE A 314 -20.45 -22.50 -7.65
N THR A 315 -21.13 -23.59 -7.94
CA THR A 315 -22.59 -23.65 -7.89
C THR A 315 -23.01 -24.08 -6.49
N MET A 316 -23.75 -23.23 -5.79
CA MET A 316 -24.21 -23.55 -4.44
C MET A 316 -25.57 -24.24 -4.46
N TYR A 317 -25.73 -25.28 -3.67
CA TYR A 317 -26.99 -25.93 -3.33
C TYR A 317 -27.28 -25.70 -1.84
N THR A 318 -28.49 -25.20 -1.57
CA THR A 318 -28.97 -24.87 -0.22
C THR A 318 -30.44 -25.33 -0.10
N ARG A 319 -31.13 -24.97 0.99
CA ARG A 319 -32.56 -25.17 1.12
C ARG A 319 -33.35 -24.55 -0.05
N ALA A 320 -32.86 -23.43 -0.60
CA ALA A 320 -33.50 -22.81 -1.77
C ALA A 320 -33.49 -23.70 -3.02
N GLU A 321 -32.50 -24.58 -3.16
CA GLU A 321 -32.37 -25.56 -4.22
C GLU A 321 -32.91 -26.95 -3.81
N GLY A 322 -33.54 -27.04 -2.64
CA GLY A 322 -34.24 -28.24 -2.19
C GLY A 322 -33.46 -29.16 -1.28
N LEU A 323 -32.33 -28.71 -0.73
CA LEU A 323 -31.71 -29.45 0.35
C LEU A 323 -32.58 -29.40 1.62
N PRO A 324 -32.60 -30.46 2.44
CA PRO A 324 -33.38 -30.47 3.68
C PRO A 324 -32.76 -29.59 4.78
N SER A 325 -31.43 -29.36 4.69
CA SER A 325 -30.65 -28.51 5.59
C SER A 325 -29.52 -27.83 4.83
N ASP A 326 -29.05 -26.68 5.35
CA ASP A 326 -27.87 -25.99 4.83
C ASP A 326 -26.56 -26.52 5.44
N GLU A 327 -26.60 -27.58 6.23
CA GLU A 327 -25.43 -28.19 6.91
C GLU A 327 -25.15 -29.63 6.39
N PRO A 328 -24.71 -29.78 5.10
CA PRO A 328 -24.28 -31.08 4.59
C PRO A 328 -22.94 -31.47 5.27
N THR A 329 -22.83 -32.75 5.62
CA THR A 329 -21.61 -33.30 6.27
C THR A 329 -20.75 -34.10 5.31
N THR A 330 -21.37 -34.85 4.38
CA THR A 330 -20.66 -35.75 3.48
C THR A 330 -21.41 -35.89 2.16
N VAL A 331 -20.67 -36.14 1.10
CA VAL A 331 -21.20 -36.46 -0.23
C VAL A 331 -20.55 -37.74 -0.73
N TYR A 332 -21.33 -38.59 -1.37
CA TYR A 332 -20.82 -39.82 -1.98
C TYR A 332 -21.58 -40.12 -3.30
N GLN A 333 -20.84 -40.51 -4.33
CA GLN A 333 -21.46 -41.06 -5.56
C GLN A 333 -21.33 -42.58 -5.55
N ASP A 334 -22.45 -43.28 -5.65
CA ASP A 334 -22.44 -44.72 -5.77
C ASP A 334 -22.09 -45.18 -7.22
N ARG A 335 -21.81 -46.48 -7.39
CA ARG A 335 -21.50 -47.11 -8.70
C ARG A 335 -22.58 -46.96 -9.73
N ALA A 336 -23.84 -46.75 -9.33
CA ALA A 336 -24.97 -46.45 -10.23
C ALA A 336 -25.01 -44.97 -10.67
N GLY A 337 -24.08 -44.13 -10.21
CA GLY A 337 -23.99 -42.72 -10.55
C GLY A 337 -24.88 -41.81 -9.71
N ARG A 338 -25.56 -42.35 -8.69
CA ARG A 338 -26.47 -41.58 -7.82
C ARG A 338 -25.66 -40.83 -6.77
N ILE A 339 -26.02 -39.58 -6.48
CA ILE A 339 -25.37 -38.75 -5.46
C ILE A 339 -26.13 -38.88 -4.14
N TRP A 340 -25.40 -39.20 -3.10
CA TRP A 340 -25.90 -39.32 -1.73
C TRP A 340 -25.27 -38.20 -0.88
N ILE A 341 -26.11 -37.50 -0.12
CA ILE A 341 -25.71 -36.39 0.73
C ILE A 341 -26.14 -36.67 2.16
N GLY A 342 -25.19 -36.69 3.09
CA GLY A 342 -25.48 -36.77 4.52
C GLY A 342 -25.54 -35.36 5.13
N PHE A 343 -26.38 -35.21 6.15
CA PHE A 343 -26.60 -33.95 6.86
C PHE A 343 -26.34 -34.12 8.36
N HIS A 344 -26.07 -33.01 9.03
CA HIS A 344 -25.88 -32.98 10.46
C HIS A 344 -27.18 -33.28 11.23
N ASP A 345 -28.32 -32.83 10.73
CA ASP A 345 -29.61 -32.91 11.44
C ASP A 345 -30.77 -33.52 10.64
N SER A 346 -30.61 -33.66 9.33
CA SER A 346 -31.74 -33.92 8.39
C SER A 346 -31.64 -35.27 7.69
N GLY A 347 -30.73 -36.13 8.11
CA GLY A 347 -30.59 -37.50 7.62
C GLY A 347 -29.81 -37.61 6.32
N LEU A 348 -30.25 -38.57 5.48
CA LEU A 348 -29.62 -38.94 4.23
C LEU A 348 -30.49 -38.54 3.04
N MET A 349 -29.93 -37.85 2.07
CA MET A 349 -30.61 -37.46 0.87
C MET A 349 -30.04 -38.19 -0.36
N LEU A 350 -30.91 -38.73 -1.17
CA LEU A 350 -30.61 -39.14 -2.55
C LEU A 350 -30.92 -37.96 -3.47
N PHE A 351 -29.92 -37.55 -4.23
CA PHE A 351 -30.02 -36.50 -5.24
C PHE A 351 -29.88 -37.15 -6.64
N GLU A 352 -30.97 -37.18 -7.39
CA GLU A 352 -31.02 -37.83 -8.71
C GLU A 352 -31.84 -36.98 -9.68
N GLN A 353 -31.23 -36.50 -10.79
CA GLN A 353 -31.87 -35.78 -11.89
C GLN A 353 -32.87 -34.67 -11.46
N GLY A 354 -32.52 -33.89 -10.41
CA GLY A 354 -33.38 -32.82 -9.89
C GLY A 354 -34.55 -33.30 -9.03
N ARG A 355 -34.62 -34.60 -8.74
CA ARG A 355 -35.54 -35.16 -7.75
C ARG A 355 -34.75 -35.51 -6.49
N HIS A 356 -35.33 -35.27 -5.30
CA HIS A 356 -34.70 -35.59 -4.04
C HIS A 356 -35.59 -36.51 -3.22
N ARG A 357 -34.93 -37.47 -2.57
CA ARG A 357 -35.58 -38.32 -1.60
C ARG A 357 -34.80 -38.30 -0.31
N VAL A 358 -35.45 -37.93 0.78
CA VAL A 358 -34.83 -37.84 2.10
C VAL A 358 -35.20 -39.05 2.93
N TYR A 359 -34.22 -39.64 3.60
CA TYR A 359 -34.33 -40.72 4.55
C TYR A 359 -33.91 -40.25 5.94
N THR A 360 -34.78 -40.45 6.92
CA THR A 360 -34.57 -40.04 8.32
C THR A 360 -34.78 -41.24 9.26
N ARG A 361 -34.79 -40.99 10.56
CA ARG A 361 -35.13 -42.00 11.55
C ARG A 361 -36.52 -42.65 11.26
N THR A 362 -37.46 -41.87 10.71
CA THR A 362 -38.81 -42.39 10.39
C THR A 362 -38.83 -43.41 9.25
N GLN A 363 -37.78 -43.37 8.37
CA GLN A 363 -37.61 -44.35 7.30
C GLN A 363 -36.61 -45.47 7.69
N GLY A 364 -36.08 -45.47 8.93
CA GLY A 364 -35.26 -46.57 9.43
C GLY A 364 -33.79 -46.28 9.68
N LEU A 365 -33.32 -45.05 9.51
CA LEU A 365 -31.99 -44.68 9.95
C LEU A 365 -31.87 -44.68 11.48
N PRO A 366 -30.71 -45.04 12.08
CA PRO A 366 -30.54 -44.98 13.51
C PRO A 366 -30.46 -43.54 14.03
N SER A 367 -29.89 -42.61 13.25
CA SER A 367 -29.81 -41.20 13.56
C SER A 367 -29.93 -40.35 12.31
N ASN A 368 -30.41 -39.09 12.45
CA ASN A 368 -30.36 -38.11 11.40
C ASN A 368 -29.01 -37.42 11.22
N GLU A 369 -28.11 -37.60 12.12
CA GLU A 369 -26.71 -37.06 12.05
C GLU A 369 -25.82 -38.07 11.32
N ILE A 370 -25.44 -37.74 10.07
CA ILE A 370 -24.65 -38.62 9.21
C ILE A 370 -23.21 -38.09 9.18
N PHE A 371 -22.24 -38.97 9.34
CA PHE A 371 -20.81 -38.65 9.33
C PHE A 371 -20.10 -39.09 8.06
N SER A 372 -20.35 -40.31 7.58
CA SER A 372 -19.79 -40.78 6.32
C SER A 372 -20.76 -41.68 5.56
N ILE A 373 -20.56 -41.79 4.26
CA ILE A 373 -21.29 -42.67 3.35
C ILE A 373 -20.26 -43.39 2.50
N ARG A 374 -20.30 -44.74 2.48
CA ARG A 374 -19.46 -45.54 1.59
C ARG A 374 -20.26 -46.69 0.98
N GLU A 375 -19.82 -47.19 -0.16
CA GLU A 375 -20.42 -48.34 -0.82
C GLU A 375 -19.58 -49.58 -0.54
N SER A 376 -20.24 -50.66 -0.10
CA SER A 376 -19.60 -51.95 0.10
C SER A 376 -19.20 -52.63 -1.20
N PRO A 377 -18.28 -53.64 -1.18
CA PRO A 377 -18.00 -54.43 -2.38
C PRO A 377 -19.24 -55.01 -3.01
N GLY A 378 -20.27 -55.34 -2.24
CA GLY A 378 -21.55 -55.87 -2.68
C GLY A 378 -22.56 -54.85 -3.20
N GLY A 379 -22.25 -53.57 -3.22
CA GLY A 379 -23.12 -52.47 -3.71
C GLY A 379 -24.14 -51.94 -2.68
N ASP A 380 -24.04 -52.36 -1.40
CA ASP A 380 -24.84 -51.79 -0.32
C ASP A 380 -24.17 -50.49 0.17
N LEU A 381 -24.97 -49.53 0.65
CA LEU A 381 -24.41 -48.33 1.29
C LEU A 381 -24.19 -48.56 2.78
N LEU A 382 -23.04 -48.24 3.27
CA LEU A 382 -22.65 -48.12 4.68
C LEU A 382 -22.81 -46.66 5.06
N ILE A 383 -23.63 -46.36 6.03
CA ILE A 383 -23.97 -45.01 6.49
C ILE A 383 -23.58 -44.91 7.97
N SER A 384 -22.51 -44.16 8.22
CA SER A 384 -22.02 -43.93 9.60
C SER A 384 -22.80 -42.81 10.24
N THR A 385 -23.29 -43.06 11.46
CA THR A 385 -24.17 -42.11 12.15
C THR A 385 -23.79 -41.96 13.62
N ARG A 386 -24.42 -41.01 14.32
CA ARG A 386 -24.25 -40.78 15.74
C ARG A 386 -24.71 -41.98 16.62
N GLU A 387 -25.69 -42.75 16.15
CA GLU A 387 -26.26 -43.84 16.90
C GLU A 387 -25.98 -45.23 16.30
N GLY A 388 -24.89 -45.36 15.55
CA GLY A 388 -24.46 -46.64 14.97
C GLY A 388 -24.25 -46.59 13.44
N LEU A 389 -23.99 -47.77 12.89
CA LEU A 389 -23.85 -47.99 11.44
C LEU A 389 -25.19 -48.46 10.85
N SER A 390 -25.55 -47.92 9.73
CA SER A 390 -26.68 -48.39 8.94
C SER A 390 -26.19 -48.93 7.59
N ARG A 391 -26.60 -50.13 7.24
CA ARG A 391 -26.40 -50.74 5.92
C ARG A 391 -27.69 -50.61 5.14
N MET A 392 -27.65 -49.97 4.00
CA MET A 392 -28.84 -49.83 3.12
C MET A 392 -28.69 -50.73 1.89
N ARG A 393 -29.63 -51.69 1.78
CA ARG A 393 -29.77 -52.57 0.64
C ARG A 393 -31.10 -52.36 -0.02
N SER A 394 -31.15 -52.00 -1.28
CA SER A 394 -32.40 -51.78 -2.03
C SER A 394 -33.44 -50.90 -1.31
N GLY A 395 -32.97 -49.84 -0.61
CA GLY A 395 -33.84 -48.92 0.13
C GLY A 395 -34.30 -49.39 1.52
N ARG A 396 -33.84 -50.54 1.99
CA ARG A 396 -34.11 -51.05 3.34
C ARG A 396 -32.87 -50.91 4.22
N PHE A 397 -33.06 -50.50 5.47
CA PHE A 397 -31.99 -50.29 6.46
C PHE A 397 -31.83 -51.45 7.38
N SER A 398 -30.56 -51.86 7.64
CA SER A 398 -30.17 -52.80 8.68
C SER A 398 -29.13 -52.06 9.57
N ASN A 399 -29.47 -51.93 10.86
CA ASN A 399 -28.68 -51.10 11.78
C ASN A 399 -27.84 -51.96 12.72
N TYR A 400 -26.59 -51.60 12.89
CA TYR A 400 -25.61 -52.19 13.74
C TYR A 400 -25.21 -51.19 14.83
N ARG A 401 -25.33 -51.59 16.09
CA ARG A 401 -24.89 -50.82 17.24
C ARG A 401 -23.63 -51.43 17.83
N ILE A 402 -22.68 -50.61 18.18
CA ILE A 402 -21.48 -51.06 18.89
C ILE A 402 -21.83 -51.16 20.37
N PRO A 403 -21.56 -52.29 21.05
CA PRO A 403 -21.72 -52.43 22.49
C PRO A 403 -20.62 -51.63 23.18
N ASP A 404 -20.87 -50.37 23.52
CA ASP A 404 -19.95 -49.55 24.31
C ASP A 404 -20.49 -49.37 25.73
N PRO A 405 -19.74 -49.77 26.79
CA PRO A 405 -20.15 -49.58 28.18
C PRO A 405 -20.38 -48.11 28.59
N LEU A 406 -19.79 -47.16 27.82
CA LEU A 406 -19.95 -45.72 28.05
C LEU A 406 -21.09 -45.09 27.20
N GLY A 407 -21.84 -45.94 26.48
CA GLY A 407 -22.97 -45.49 25.66
C GLY A 407 -22.55 -44.67 24.43
N ARG A 408 -21.29 -44.71 24.01
CA ARG A 408 -20.75 -43.99 22.86
C ARG A 408 -21.01 -44.80 21.59
N THR A 409 -22.14 -44.61 20.98
CA THR A 409 -22.57 -45.35 19.76
C THR A 409 -22.13 -44.73 18.46
N ILE A 410 -21.33 -43.64 18.52
CA ILE A 410 -20.92 -42.86 17.34
C ILE A 410 -19.98 -43.69 16.47
N ILE A 411 -20.26 -43.69 15.14
CA ILE A 411 -19.37 -44.20 14.11
C ILE A 411 -19.05 -43.07 13.20
N PHE A 412 -17.79 -42.65 13.13
CA PHE A 412 -17.32 -41.56 12.30
C PHE A 412 -17.13 -42.01 10.85
N ASP A 413 -16.58 -43.19 10.63
CA ASP A 413 -16.36 -43.75 9.31
C ASP A 413 -16.47 -45.26 9.34
N ALA A 414 -16.85 -45.90 8.25
CA ALA A 414 -16.93 -47.35 8.13
C ALA A 414 -16.54 -47.81 6.72
N TRP A 415 -15.89 -48.94 6.68
CA TRP A 415 -15.44 -49.56 5.42
C TRP A 415 -15.59 -51.08 5.51
N GLU A 416 -16.11 -51.71 4.42
CA GLU A 416 -16.21 -53.17 4.31
C GLU A 416 -15.11 -53.69 3.36
N ASP A 417 -14.36 -54.64 3.82
CA ASP A 417 -13.28 -55.26 3.04
C ASP A 417 -13.81 -56.37 2.10
N GLY A 418 -12.93 -56.91 1.28
CA GLY A 418 -13.24 -57.98 0.32
C GLY A 418 -13.64 -59.34 0.96
N GLN A 419 -13.46 -59.46 2.29
CA GLN A 419 -13.85 -60.64 3.05
C GLN A 419 -15.19 -60.48 3.76
N GLY A 420 -15.85 -59.27 3.58
CA GLY A 420 -17.13 -58.96 4.23
C GLY A 420 -17.02 -58.48 5.69
N ARG A 421 -15.80 -58.25 6.20
CA ARG A 421 -15.60 -57.65 7.52
C ARG A 421 -15.79 -56.14 7.44
N ILE A 422 -16.50 -55.58 8.39
CA ILE A 422 -16.74 -54.13 8.49
C ILE A 422 -15.83 -53.54 9.56
N TRP A 423 -15.06 -52.55 9.12
CA TRP A 423 -14.18 -51.75 9.97
C TRP A 423 -14.87 -50.45 10.30
N ALA A 424 -14.93 -50.08 11.58
CA ALA A 424 -15.62 -48.90 12.07
C ALA A 424 -14.66 -48.00 12.88
N ALA A 425 -14.59 -46.74 12.49
CA ALA A 425 -13.90 -45.68 13.22
C ALA A 425 -14.81 -45.12 14.32
N THR A 426 -14.39 -45.21 15.58
CA THR A 426 -15.25 -44.91 16.73
C THR A 426 -14.50 -44.14 17.81
N PRO A 427 -15.20 -43.49 18.75
CA PRO A 427 -14.56 -42.94 19.95
C PRO A 427 -13.81 -44.00 20.79
N ALA A 428 -14.23 -45.26 20.74
CA ALA A 428 -13.59 -46.36 21.46
C ALA A 428 -12.33 -46.90 20.73
N GLY A 429 -12.09 -46.49 19.50
CA GLY A 429 -10.98 -46.95 18.68
C GLY A 429 -11.39 -47.48 17.30
N LEU A 430 -10.62 -48.41 16.76
CA LEU A 430 -10.96 -49.14 15.56
C LEU A 430 -11.63 -50.44 15.89
N GLU A 431 -12.87 -50.60 15.50
CA GLU A 431 -13.68 -51.78 15.71
C GLU A 431 -13.85 -52.57 14.41
N GLU A 432 -13.81 -53.90 14.52
CA GLU A 432 -14.08 -54.87 13.45
C GLU A 432 -15.39 -55.60 13.72
N LEU A 433 -16.31 -55.63 12.78
CA LEU A 433 -17.48 -56.50 12.82
C LEU A 433 -17.24 -57.69 11.87
N SER A 434 -17.14 -58.89 12.45
CA SER A 434 -17.00 -60.14 11.77
C SER A 434 -17.92 -61.18 12.43
N ASP A 435 -18.59 -62.00 11.63
CA ASP A 435 -19.54 -63.04 12.08
C ASP A 435 -20.59 -62.55 13.07
N GLY A 436 -21.00 -61.31 12.95
CA GLY A 436 -22.05 -60.66 13.80
C GLY A 436 -21.58 -60.15 15.14
N ALA A 437 -20.24 -60.22 15.44
CA ALA A 437 -19.67 -59.72 16.68
C ALA A 437 -18.67 -58.58 16.41
N TRP A 438 -18.72 -57.54 17.25
CA TRP A 438 -17.76 -56.45 17.28
C TRP A 438 -16.52 -56.80 18.09
N ARG A 439 -15.36 -56.49 17.59
CA ARG A 439 -14.06 -56.67 18.26
C ARG A 439 -13.22 -55.39 18.10
N THR A 440 -12.69 -54.91 19.22
CA THR A 440 -11.75 -53.78 19.21
C THR A 440 -10.38 -54.24 18.72
N VAL A 441 -9.90 -53.68 17.62
CA VAL A 441 -8.59 -53.98 17.02
C VAL A 441 -7.53 -52.97 17.48
N ILE A 442 -7.88 -51.70 17.51
CA ILE A 442 -7.04 -50.63 18.05
C ILE A 442 -7.83 -49.97 19.17
N PRO A 443 -7.42 -50.11 20.43
CA PRO A 443 -8.16 -49.51 21.52
C PRO A 443 -8.00 -48.00 21.54
N GLY A 444 -9.13 -47.30 21.65
CA GLY A 444 -9.19 -45.87 21.93
C GLY A 444 -8.92 -45.57 23.42
N GLY A 445 -9.01 -44.34 23.80
CA GLY A 445 -8.93 -43.88 25.19
C GLY A 445 -10.26 -43.45 25.75
N ALA A 446 -10.30 -43.20 27.06
CA ALA A 446 -11.47 -42.64 27.74
C ALA A 446 -11.79 -41.19 27.28
N VAL A 447 -10.88 -40.56 26.58
CA VAL A 447 -10.98 -39.19 26.02
C VAL A 447 -10.96 -39.24 24.49
N LEU A 448 -11.70 -38.27 23.86
CA LEU A 448 -11.83 -38.14 22.40
C LEU A 448 -10.47 -38.06 21.63
N ASN A 449 -9.39 -37.70 22.30
CA ASN A 449 -8.06 -37.56 21.66
C ASN A 449 -7.46 -38.88 21.12
N ALA A 450 -8.03 -40.03 21.46
CA ALA A 450 -7.62 -41.32 20.91
C ALA A 450 -8.68 -41.96 20.00
N ALA A 451 -9.77 -41.21 19.70
CA ALA A 451 -10.82 -41.66 18.80
C ALA A 451 -10.22 -41.87 17.38
N VAL A 452 -10.60 -42.97 16.75
CA VAL A 452 -10.36 -43.13 15.30
C VAL A 452 -11.48 -42.42 14.59
N VAL A 453 -11.12 -41.52 13.66
CA VAL A 453 -12.09 -40.60 13.01
C VAL A 453 -12.19 -40.75 11.49
N VAL A 454 -11.19 -41.34 10.85
CA VAL A 454 -11.16 -41.49 9.38
C VAL A 454 -10.46 -42.80 9.00
N LEU A 455 -10.97 -43.45 7.97
CA LEU A 455 -10.42 -44.67 7.39
C LEU A 455 -10.07 -44.44 5.92
N CYS A 456 -8.94 -45.01 5.46
CA CYS A 456 -8.62 -45.07 4.05
C CYS A 456 -8.10 -46.47 3.72
N ALA A 457 -8.83 -47.17 2.89
CA ALA A 457 -8.40 -48.47 2.38
C ALA A 457 -7.43 -48.28 1.22
N SER A 458 -6.24 -48.83 1.35
CA SER A 458 -5.25 -48.83 0.29
C SER A 458 -5.52 -49.90 -0.76
N ARG A 459 -5.02 -49.66 -1.97
CA ARG A 459 -5.14 -50.59 -3.10
C ARG A 459 -4.42 -51.92 -2.90
N ASP A 460 -3.42 -51.94 -2.01
CA ASP A 460 -2.68 -53.15 -1.61
C ASP A 460 -3.44 -54.01 -0.59
N GLY A 461 -4.64 -53.55 -0.17
CA GLY A 461 -5.49 -54.25 0.79
C GLY A 461 -5.18 -53.88 2.25
N SER A 462 -4.24 -52.96 2.49
CA SER A 462 -4.00 -52.42 3.83
C SER A 462 -5.03 -51.33 4.21
N LEU A 463 -5.12 -51.02 5.49
CA LEU A 463 -6.05 -50.02 6.03
C LEU A 463 -5.28 -48.98 6.83
N TRP A 464 -5.50 -47.72 6.48
CA TRP A 464 -5.05 -46.58 7.26
C TRP A 464 -6.19 -46.07 8.14
N ALA A 465 -5.87 -45.79 9.40
CA ALA A 465 -6.83 -45.28 10.38
C ALA A 465 -6.26 -44.06 11.09
N GLY A 466 -6.85 -42.89 10.83
CA GLY A 466 -6.47 -41.61 11.41
C GLY A 466 -7.16 -41.37 12.76
N THR A 467 -6.38 -40.86 13.73
CA THR A 467 -6.90 -40.56 15.09
C THR A 467 -6.95 -39.04 15.34
N TYR A 468 -7.77 -38.70 16.30
CA TYR A 468 -7.91 -37.29 16.77
C TYR A 468 -6.91 -36.98 17.91
N GLY A 469 -5.59 -37.19 17.66
CA GLY A 469 -4.53 -36.79 18.57
C GLY A 469 -3.58 -37.92 19.03
N LYS A 470 -3.62 -39.09 18.35
CA LYS A 470 -2.65 -40.18 18.56
C LYS A 470 -1.89 -40.59 17.29
N GLY A 471 -2.04 -39.80 16.22
CA GLY A 471 -1.36 -40.09 14.96
C GLY A 471 -2.13 -41.00 14.01
N LEU A 472 -1.41 -41.69 13.16
CA LEU A 472 -1.93 -42.48 12.05
C LEU A 472 -1.55 -43.94 12.18
N TRP A 473 -2.53 -44.82 12.23
CA TRP A 473 -2.32 -46.28 12.20
C TRP A 473 -2.32 -46.83 10.79
N HIS A 474 -1.45 -47.76 10.54
CA HIS A 474 -1.40 -48.61 9.33
C HIS A 474 -1.56 -50.05 9.69
N LEU A 475 -2.60 -50.68 9.17
CA LEU A 475 -2.88 -52.10 9.36
C LEU A 475 -2.59 -52.86 8.09
N GLU A 476 -1.61 -53.77 8.15
CA GLU A 476 -1.20 -54.59 7.03
C GLU A 476 -0.97 -56.02 7.50
N ASN A 477 -1.58 -57.00 6.85
CA ASN A 477 -1.42 -58.42 7.13
C ASN A 477 -1.59 -58.78 8.63
N GLY A 478 -2.58 -58.15 9.29
CA GLY A 478 -2.89 -58.37 10.72
C GLY A 478 -1.92 -57.68 11.71
N LYS A 479 -0.94 -56.91 11.21
CA LYS A 479 -0.04 -56.10 12.02
C LYS A 479 -0.46 -54.63 11.96
N ALA A 480 -0.43 -53.98 13.12
CA ALA A 480 -0.73 -52.56 13.26
C ALA A 480 0.57 -51.79 13.55
N ARG A 481 0.83 -50.73 12.80
CA ARG A 481 1.92 -49.78 13.04
C ARG A 481 1.38 -48.41 13.22
N LEU A 482 1.84 -47.73 14.26
CA LEU A 482 1.48 -46.32 14.56
C LEU A 482 2.59 -45.42 14.02
N TYR A 483 2.17 -44.37 13.34
CA TYR A 483 3.01 -43.24 12.93
C TYR A 483 2.56 -41.96 13.66
N THR A 484 3.54 -41.23 14.18
CA THR A 484 3.33 -40.03 14.96
C THR A 484 4.23 -38.90 14.49
N THR A 485 4.18 -37.78 15.18
CA THR A 485 5.11 -36.67 14.96
C THR A 485 6.57 -37.07 15.10
N ALA A 486 6.88 -38.12 15.89
CA ALA A 486 8.23 -38.69 15.98
C ALA A 486 8.70 -39.39 14.70
N ASP A 487 7.77 -39.84 13.84
CA ASP A 487 8.05 -40.47 12.55
C ASP A 487 8.05 -39.46 11.40
N GLY A 488 7.88 -38.14 11.69
CA GLY A 488 7.89 -37.05 10.72
C GLY A 488 6.50 -36.57 10.26
N LEU A 489 5.43 -37.06 10.86
CA LEU A 489 4.10 -36.50 10.68
C LEU A 489 4.06 -35.09 11.30
N SER A 490 3.36 -34.14 10.67
CA SER A 490 3.33 -32.76 11.15
C SER A 490 2.40 -32.53 12.36
N SER A 491 1.43 -33.41 12.55
CA SER A 491 0.47 -33.37 13.68
C SER A 491 -0.12 -34.75 13.90
N ASP A 492 -0.38 -35.10 15.15
CA ASP A 492 -1.03 -36.36 15.54
C ASP A 492 -2.59 -36.24 15.44
N GLN A 493 -3.13 -35.10 15.08
CA GLN A 493 -4.56 -34.87 14.85
C GLN A 493 -4.93 -35.00 13.37
N ILE A 494 -5.34 -36.20 12.99
CA ILE A 494 -5.65 -36.53 11.60
C ILE A 494 -7.11 -36.14 11.30
N ARG A 495 -7.36 -35.51 10.15
CA ARG A 495 -8.68 -35.09 9.69
C ARG A 495 -9.13 -35.78 8.41
N SER A 496 -8.20 -36.01 7.50
CA SER A 496 -8.53 -36.57 6.17
C SER A 496 -7.40 -37.45 5.66
N LEU A 497 -7.76 -38.49 4.96
CA LEU A 497 -6.86 -39.43 4.29
C LEU A 497 -7.31 -39.62 2.84
N GLU A 498 -6.40 -39.53 1.90
CA GLU A 498 -6.64 -39.78 0.48
C GLU A 498 -5.44 -40.48 -0.13
N GLU A 499 -5.63 -41.68 -0.73
CA GLU A 499 -4.62 -42.34 -1.52
C GLU A 499 -4.81 -42.04 -3.02
N ASP A 500 -3.83 -41.42 -3.64
CA ASP A 500 -3.88 -41.10 -5.06
C ASP A 500 -3.58 -42.31 -5.95
N ARG A 501 -3.67 -42.12 -7.26
CA ARG A 501 -3.46 -43.20 -8.24
C ARG A 501 -2.07 -43.76 -8.22
N ASP A 502 -1.09 -42.99 -7.76
CA ASP A 502 0.32 -43.39 -7.70
C ASP A 502 0.66 -44.10 -6.38
N GLY A 503 -0.32 -44.38 -5.51
CA GLY A 503 -0.15 -45.00 -4.19
C GLY A 503 0.45 -44.05 -3.15
N THR A 504 0.45 -42.77 -3.40
CA THR A 504 0.85 -41.75 -2.43
C THR A 504 -0.33 -41.48 -1.47
N LEU A 505 -0.10 -41.63 -0.18
CA LEU A 505 -1.08 -41.25 0.83
C LEU A 505 -0.91 -39.77 1.17
N TRP A 506 -2.00 -39.02 1.05
CA TRP A 506 -2.14 -37.63 1.48
C TRP A 506 -2.89 -37.57 2.78
N VAL A 507 -2.33 -36.86 3.75
CA VAL A 507 -2.87 -36.76 5.12
C VAL A 507 -3.14 -35.30 5.45
N GLY A 508 -4.40 -34.96 5.60
CA GLY A 508 -4.85 -33.64 6.11
C GLY A 508 -4.91 -33.66 7.63
N THR A 509 -4.36 -32.63 8.26
CA THR A 509 -4.30 -32.53 9.72
C THR A 509 -5.04 -31.29 10.23
N PHE A 510 -5.29 -31.21 11.54
CA PHE A 510 -6.01 -30.11 12.15
C PHE A 510 -5.16 -28.84 12.24
N ASP A 511 -3.86 -28.95 12.51
CA ASP A 511 -2.96 -27.83 12.82
C ASP A 511 -1.56 -27.97 12.21
N GLY A 512 -1.27 -29.07 11.49
CA GLY A 512 0.02 -29.34 10.87
C GLY A 512 0.05 -29.27 9.34
N GLY A 513 -1.06 -28.86 8.72
CA GLY A 513 -1.17 -28.73 7.26
C GLY A 513 -1.35 -30.07 6.54
N LEU A 514 -0.81 -30.17 5.33
CA LEU A 514 -0.87 -31.34 4.47
C LEU A 514 0.41 -32.17 4.60
N ASN A 515 0.27 -33.49 4.78
CA ASN A 515 1.40 -34.43 4.71
C ASN A 515 1.27 -35.33 3.50
N ARG A 516 2.42 -35.65 2.89
CA ARG A 516 2.59 -36.66 1.87
C ARG A 516 3.37 -37.82 2.44
N PHE A 517 2.80 -39.02 2.39
CA PHE A 517 3.51 -40.22 2.71
C PHE A 517 3.82 -41.04 1.45
N ALA A 518 5.08 -41.22 1.17
CA ALA A 518 5.55 -42.05 0.05
C ALA A 518 6.92 -42.65 0.36
N GLY A 519 7.16 -43.87 -0.07
CA GLY A 519 8.42 -44.58 0.18
C GLY A 519 8.77 -44.67 1.68
N GLY A 520 7.76 -44.80 2.56
CA GLY A 520 7.94 -44.98 4.01
C GLY A 520 8.31 -43.70 4.76
N ARG A 521 8.18 -42.51 4.17
CA ARG A 521 8.56 -41.21 4.78
C ARG A 521 7.46 -40.17 4.62
N PHE A 522 7.31 -39.35 5.64
CA PHE A 522 6.45 -38.17 5.60
C PHE A 522 7.19 -36.91 5.10
N ARG A 523 6.48 -36.09 4.36
CA ARG A 523 6.83 -34.73 3.98
C ARG A 523 5.63 -33.82 4.26
N SER A 524 5.84 -32.76 5.02
CA SER A 524 4.79 -31.82 5.42
C SER A 524 4.86 -30.52 4.65
N PHE A 525 3.68 -29.94 4.41
CA PHE A 525 3.46 -28.65 3.76
C PHE A 525 2.52 -27.82 4.60
N THR A 526 2.89 -26.58 4.88
CA THR A 526 2.19 -25.71 5.82
C THR A 526 1.90 -24.34 5.24
N ALA A 527 1.16 -23.52 5.98
CA ALA A 527 0.91 -22.12 5.62
C ALA A 527 2.20 -21.29 5.50
N ARG A 528 3.27 -21.65 6.22
CA ARG A 528 4.60 -21.02 6.07
C ARG A 528 5.20 -21.24 4.68
N GLN A 529 4.83 -22.32 4.02
CA GLN A 529 5.25 -22.64 2.66
C GLN A 529 4.21 -22.22 1.60
N GLY A 530 3.16 -21.49 2.00
CA GLY A 530 2.17 -20.91 1.10
C GLY A 530 0.82 -21.62 1.01
N LEU A 531 0.52 -22.62 1.85
CA LEU A 531 -0.85 -23.14 1.96
C LEU A 531 -1.79 -22.10 2.54
N LEU A 532 -3.07 -22.16 2.16
CA LEU A 532 -4.12 -21.27 2.67
C LEU A 532 -4.33 -21.38 4.19
N SER A 533 -4.20 -22.60 4.73
CA SER A 533 -4.41 -22.92 6.14
C SER A 533 -3.67 -24.20 6.52
N ASP A 534 -3.28 -24.30 7.79
CA ASP A 534 -2.76 -25.55 8.38
C ASP A 534 -3.88 -26.51 8.84
N ASN A 535 -5.13 -26.03 8.88
CA ASN A 535 -6.30 -26.87 9.15
C ASN A 535 -6.87 -27.40 7.83
N ILE A 536 -6.61 -28.66 7.53
CA ILE A 536 -7.09 -29.34 6.33
C ILE A 536 -8.17 -30.33 6.74
N SER A 537 -9.42 -29.98 6.47
CA SER A 537 -10.57 -30.82 6.84
C SER A 537 -10.82 -31.96 5.84
N HIS A 538 -10.51 -31.76 4.57
CA HIS A 538 -10.62 -32.78 3.53
C HIS A 538 -9.60 -32.59 2.42
N VAL A 539 -9.09 -33.70 1.91
CA VAL A 539 -8.16 -33.77 0.76
C VAL A 539 -8.85 -34.58 -0.35
N MET A 540 -8.86 -34.07 -1.56
CA MET A 540 -9.43 -34.73 -2.74
C MET A 540 -8.47 -34.64 -3.92
N ASP A 541 -8.18 -35.77 -4.57
CA ASP A 541 -7.43 -35.81 -5.83
C ASP A 541 -8.39 -35.65 -7.04
N ASP A 542 -8.19 -34.61 -7.87
CA ASP A 542 -9.00 -34.40 -9.08
C ASP A 542 -8.70 -35.40 -10.21
N GLY A 543 -7.66 -36.22 -10.04
CA GLY A 543 -7.17 -37.15 -11.06
C GLY A 543 -6.59 -36.47 -12.30
N ARG A 544 -6.34 -35.14 -12.24
CA ARG A 544 -5.78 -34.30 -13.32
C ARG A 544 -4.50 -33.58 -12.88
N GLY A 545 -3.93 -33.98 -11.73
CA GLY A 545 -2.69 -33.47 -11.20
C GLY A 545 -2.84 -32.34 -10.19
N SER A 546 -4.02 -32.10 -9.67
CA SER A 546 -4.24 -31.17 -8.55
C SER A 546 -4.88 -31.86 -7.36
N LEU A 547 -4.50 -31.42 -6.17
CA LEU A 547 -5.20 -31.69 -4.92
C LEU A 547 -6.13 -30.51 -4.62
N TRP A 548 -7.30 -30.84 -4.13
CA TRP A 548 -8.28 -29.88 -3.62
C TRP A 548 -8.39 -30.05 -2.13
N LEU A 549 -8.15 -29.00 -1.39
CA LEU A 549 -8.09 -28.99 0.06
C LEU A 549 -9.26 -28.16 0.60
N SER A 550 -10.13 -28.76 1.35
CA SER A 550 -11.13 -28.03 2.16
C SER A 550 -10.47 -27.54 3.44
N THR A 551 -10.68 -26.27 3.76
CA THR A 551 -10.09 -25.64 4.94
C THR A 551 -11.12 -24.79 5.69
N THR A 552 -10.76 -24.24 6.84
CA THR A 552 -11.59 -23.27 7.55
C THR A 552 -11.57 -21.87 6.93
N ARG A 553 -10.75 -21.64 5.88
CA ARG A 553 -10.56 -20.36 5.22
C ARG A 553 -10.95 -20.36 3.73
N GLY A 554 -11.54 -21.46 3.27
CA GLY A 554 -11.92 -21.66 1.87
C GLY A 554 -11.45 -22.99 1.31
N ILE A 555 -11.57 -23.13 0.00
CA ILE A 555 -11.11 -24.27 -0.77
C ILE A 555 -9.80 -23.87 -1.47
N CYS A 556 -8.80 -24.76 -1.43
CA CYS A 556 -7.49 -24.52 -2.00
C CYS A 556 -7.22 -25.55 -3.09
N ARG A 557 -6.91 -25.10 -4.31
CA ARG A 557 -6.44 -25.97 -5.41
C ARG A 557 -4.92 -25.89 -5.49
N LEU A 558 -4.24 -27.03 -5.26
CA LEU A 558 -2.80 -27.14 -5.24
C LEU A 558 -2.32 -28.11 -6.33
N ARG A 559 -1.49 -27.64 -7.25
CA ARG A 559 -0.90 -28.53 -8.28
C ARG A 559 0.15 -29.45 -7.66
N LYS A 560 0.05 -30.75 -7.83
CA LYS A 560 1.02 -31.74 -7.33
C LYS A 560 2.45 -31.46 -7.81
N MET A 561 2.61 -30.85 -9.00
CA MET A 561 3.90 -30.44 -9.52
C MET A 561 4.59 -29.39 -8.62
N GLN A 562 3.87 -28.41 -8.09
CA GLN A 562 4.44 -27.41 -7.17
C GLN A 562 4.98 -28.07 -5.88
N LEU A 563 4.31 -29.10 -5.37
CA LEU A 563 4.79 -29.87 -4.21
C LEU A 563 6.12 -30.54 -4.51
N ARG A 564 6.23 -31.17 -5.69
CA ARG A 564 7.49 -31.79 -6.16
C ARG A 564 8.61 -30.76 -6.39
N GLU A 565 8.27 -29.58 -6.91
CA GLU A 565 9.24 -28.48 -7.13
C GLU A 565 9.73 -27.89 -5.81
N LEU A 566 8.84 -27.74 -4.81
CA LEU A 566 9.21 -27.31 -3.47
C LEU A 566 10.12 -28.35 -2.78
N GLU A 567 9.79 -29.64 -2.88
CA GLU A 567 10.63 -30.74 -2.38
C GLU A 567 12.02 -30.77 -3.03
N ALA A 568 12.10 -30.40 -4.30
CA ALA A 568 13.35 -30.30 -5.06
C ALA A 568 14.08 -28.97 -4.88
N ASN A 569 13.60 -28.09 -4.00
CA ASN A 569 14.12 -26.73 -3.77
C ASN A 569 14.18 -25.84 -5.04
N ARG A 570 13.30 -26.10 -6.02
CA ARG A 570 13.19 -25.29 -7.24
C ARG A 570 12.34 -24.06 -7.04
N ILE A 571 11.41 -24.11 -6.09
CA ILE A 571 10.60 -23.00 -5.61
C ILE A 571 10.74 -22.92 -4.08
N SER A 572 10.58 -21.74 -3.52
CA SER A 572 10.64 -21.51 -2.06
C SER A 572 9.26 -21.45 -1.40
N VAL A 573 8.21 -21.19 -2.19
CA VAL A 573 6.85 -21.00 -1.69
C VAL A 573 5.85 -21.57 -2.69
N LEU A 574 4.82 -22.23 -2.19
CA LEU A 574 3.67 -22.69 -2.97
C LEU A 574 2.77 -21.51 -3.35
N THR A 575 2.20 -21.57 -4.53
CA THR A 575 1.23 -20.59 -5.04
C THR A 575 -0.08 -21.29 -5.43
N PRO A 576 -0.84 -21.81 -4.45
CA PRO A 576 -2.11 -22.44 -4.74
C PRO A 576 -3.14 -21.42 -5.23
N VAL A 577 -4.16 -21.89 -5.94
CA VAL A 577 -5.34 -21.09 -6.21
C VAL A 577 -6.29 -21.27 -5.04
N ASN A 578 -6.64 -20.18 -4.38
CA ASN A 578 -7.50 -20.15 -3.22
C ASN A 578 -8.87 -19.61 -3.63
N TYR A 579 -9.93 -20.24 -3.14
CA TYR A 579 -11.30 -19.88 -3.40
C TYR A 579 -12.02 -19.59 -2.09
N GLY A 580 -12.74 -18.46 -2.06
CA GLY A 580 -13.47 -17.96 -0.92
C GLY A 580 -14.90 -17.57 -1.22
N VAL A 581 -15.44 -16.70 -0.39
CA VAL A 581 -16.80 -16.14 -0.59
C VAL A 581 -16.88 -15.33 -1.89
N GLU A 582 -15.79 -14.71 -2.27
CA GLU A 582 -15.61 -13.97 -3.51
C GLU A 582 -15.72 -14.82 -4.78
N ASP A 583 -15.60 -16.14 -4.66
CA ASP A 583 -15.67 -17.11 -5.77
C ASP A 583 -16.98 -17.90 -5.79
N GLY A 584 -17.97 -17.45 -5.02
CA GLY A 584 -19.31 -18.04 -4.97
C GLY A 584 -19.58 -18.95 -3.77
N LEU A 585 -18.63 -19.15 -2.86
CA LEU A 585 -18.92 -19.84 -1.61
C LEU A 585 -19.78 -18.96 -0.70
N ARG A 586 -20.82 -19.52 -0.07
CA ARG A 586 -21.61 -18.79 0.95
C ARG A 586 -20.93 -18.73 2.30
N SER A 587 -19.98 -19.62 2.55
CA SER A 587 -19.12 -19.64 3.74
C SER A 587 -17.73 -20.07 3.32
N ALA A 588 -16.70 -19.37 3.84
CA ALA A 588 -15.32 -19.80 3.69
C ALA A 588 -15.01 -21.05 4.53
N GLN A 589 -15.83 -21.36 5.52
CA GLN A 589 -15.65 -22.55 6.35
C GLN A 589 -16.15 -23.79 5.61
N CYS A 590 -15.23 -24.54 5.01
CA CYS A 590 -15.47 -25.78 4.32
C CYS A 590 -15.16 -26.97 5.25
N SER A 591 -15.63 -26.90 6.47
CA SER A 591 -15.52 -27.95 7.48
C SER A 591 -16.79 -27.97 8.30
N PRO A 592 -17.56 -29.04 8.28
CA PRO A 592 -18.71 -29.20 9.16
C PRO A 592 -18.20 -29.55 10.57
N GLY A 593 -17.80 -28.58 11.35
CA GLY A 593 -17.58 -28.43 12.80
C GLY A 593 -17.08 -29.57 13.70
N TYR A 594 -17.18 -30.84 13.33
CA TYR A 594 -16.81 -32.02 14.14
C TYR A 594 -15.77 -32.89 13.42
N PRO A 595 -15.08 -33.80 14.16
CA PRO A 595 -14.17 -34.75 13.55
C PRO A 595 -14.96 -35.75 12.72
N THR A 596 -15.35 -35.33 11.53
CA THR A 596 -15.99 -36.18 10.54
C THR A 596 -15.00 -36.39 9.40
N SER A 597 -14.90 -37.63 8.95
CA SER A 597 -14.34 -37.94 7.65
C SER A 597 -15.22 -37.41 6.52
N GLY A 598 -16.25 -36.63 6.85
CA GLY A 598 -17.25 -36.07 5.97
C GLY A 598 -16.61 -35.25 4.88
N GLY A 599 -16.35 -35.91 3.81
CA GLY A 599 -15.62 -35.41 2.72
C GLY A 599 -16.45 -34.97 1.55
N GLY A 600 -15.83 -34.15 0.75
CA GLY A 600 -16.29 -33.95 -0.61
C GLY A 600 -16.17 -35.24 -1.44
N ALA A 601 -16.76 -35.23 -2.61
CA ALA A 601 -16.66 -36.30 -3.58
C ALA A 601 -16.32 -35.77 -4.96
N ARG A 602 -15.65 -36.60 -5.74
CA ARG A 602 -15.55 -36.42 -7.18
C ARG A 602 -16.54 -37.35 -7.86
N SER A 603 -17.48 -36.80 -8.61
CA SER A 603 -18.42 -37.58 -9.38
C SER A 603 -17.83 -38.07 -10.71
N ALA A 604 -18.43 -39.08 -11.32
CA ALA A 604 -17.96 -39.73 -12.55
C ALA A 604 -17.93 -38.78 -13.76
N ASP A 605 -18.78 -37.77 -13.79
CA ASP A 605 -18.79 -36.68 -14.78
C ASP A 605 -17.63 -35.70 -14.60
N GLY A 606 -16.91 -35.80 -13.47
CA GLY A 606 -15.73 -35.01 -13.11
C GLY A 606 -16.01 -33.86 -12.17
N ARG A 607 -17.25 -33.59 -11.80
CA ARG A 607 -17.59 -32.53 -10.83
C ARG A 607 -17.03 -32.84 -9.46
N LEU A 608 -16.63 -31.78 -8.76
CA LEU A 608 -16.15 -31.80 -7.40
C LEU A 608 -17.19 -31.22 -6.45
N TRP A 609 -17.51 -31.96 -5.40
CA TRP A 609 -18.57 -31.64 -4.45
C TRP A 609 -17.95 -31.38 -3.08
N PHE A 610 -18.22 -30.24 -2.47
CA PHE A 610 -17.64 -29.82 -1.20
C PHE A 610 -18.73 -29.44 -0.20
N PRO A 611 -18.95 -30.21 0.87
CA PRO A 611 -19.75 -29.77 1.99
C PRO A 611 -19.15 -28.53 2.64
N THR A 612 -19.98 -27.52 2.87
CA THR A 612 -19.59 -26.31 3.59
C THR A 612 -20.49 -26.10 4.80
N SER A 613 -20.16 -25.20 5.70
CA SER A 613 -21.03 -24.86 6.83
C SER A 613 -22.31 -24.11 6.41
N PHE A 614 -22.46 -23.81 5.13
CA PHE A 614 -23.67 -23.15 4.61
C PHE A 614 -23.99 -23.60 3.19
N GLY A 615 -24.36 -24.88 3.07
CA GLY A 615 -24.74 -25.50 1.80
C GLY A 615 -23.62 -26.33 1.18
N LEU A 616 -23.93 -26.87 0.02
CA LEU A 616 -23.06 -27.74 -0.76
C LEU A 616 -22.51 -26.97 -1.97
N ALA A 617 -21.20 -26.83 -2.05
CA ALA A 617 -20.51 -26.21 -3.16
C ALA A 617 -20.14 -27.25 -4.22
N VAL A 618 -20.46 -26.98 -5.47
CA VAL A 618 -20.17 -27.87 -6.61
C VAL A 618 -19.40 -27.11 -7.68
N LEU A 619 -18.32 -27.72 -8.16
CA LEU A 619 -17.47 -27.18 -9.21
C LEU A 619 -17.34 -28.19 -10.35
N ASP A 620 -17.49 -27.74 -11.60
CA ASP A 620 -17.05 -28.51 -12.76
C ASP A 620 -15.63 -28.09 -13.21
N PRO A 621 -14.60 -28.89 -12.94
CA PRO A 621 -13.24 -28.54 -13.31
C PRO A 621 -12.96 -28.65 -14.82
N LYS A 622 -13.94 -29.07 -15.63
CA LYS A 622 -13.86 -29.09 -17.10
C LYS A 622 -14.25 -27.74 -17.69
N GLU A 623 -15.11 -27.00 -17.02
CA GLU A 623 -15.44 -25.65 -17.45
C GLU A 623 -14.19 -24.78 -17.33
N PRO A 624 -13.72 -24.20 -18.43
CA PRO A 624 -12.63 -23.24 -18.32
C PRO A 624 -13.16 -22.08 -17.45
N VAL A 625 -12.55 -21.87 -16.30
CA VAL A 625 -12.69 -20.59 -15.62
C VAL A 625 -12.28 -19.56 -16.67
N SER A 626 -13.24 -18.81 -17.20
CA SER A 626 -12.97 -17.76 -18.18
C SER A 626 -11.90 -16.87 -17.57
N ALA A 627 -10.82 -16.64 -18.30
CA ALA A 627 -9.81 -15.70 -17.80
C ALA A 627 -10.54 -14.39 -17.51
N PRO A 628 -10.42 -13.86 -16.30
CA PRO A 628 -11.12 -12.62 -15.96
C PRO A 628 -10.74 -11.54 -16.98
N PRO A 629 -11.66 -10.68 -17.38
CA PRO A 629 -11.37 -9.59 -18.28
C PRO A 629 -10.27 -8.71 -17.68
N GLN A 630 -9.48 -8.12 -18.56
CA GLN A 630 -8.39 -7.24 -18.15
C GLN A 630 -8.99 -5.98 -17.50
N PRO A 631 -8.57 -5.56 -16.29
CA PRO A 631 -9.11 -4.36 -15.67
C PRO A 631 -8.72 -3.10 -16.46
N GLU A 632 -9.61 -2.13 -16.56
CA GLU A 632 -9.31 -0.82 -17.19
C GLU A 632 -8.78 0.14 -16.12
N VAL A 633 -7.53 0.60 -16.27
CA VAL A 633 -6.85 1.47 -15.29
C VAL A 633 -6.99 2.93 -15.67
N HIS A 634 -7.50 3.74 -14.74
CA HIS A 634 -7.72 5.17 -14.94
C HIS A 634 -7.04 6.01 -13.86
N LEU A 635 -6.49 7.15 -14.25
CA LEU A 635 -6.16 8.23 -13.33
C LEU A 635 -7.43 9.04 -13.05
N VAL A 636 -7.85 9.07 -11.80
CA VAL A 636 -9.05 9.78 -11.35
C VAL A 636 -8.73 11.24 -11.13
N ASP A 637 -7.65 11.52 -10.37
CA ASP A 637 -7.20 12.86 -10.05
C ASP A 637 -5.68 12.89 -9.87
N VAL A 638 -5.09 14.01 -10.22
CA VAL A 638 -3.70 14.34 -9.90
C VAL A 638 -3.73 15.70 -9.25
N SER A 639 -3.34 15.80 -7.99
CA SER A 639 -3.37 17.07 -7.26
C SER A 639 -2.00 17.45 -6.73
N SER A 640 -1.78 18.78 -6.68
CA SER A 640 -0.61 19.40 -6.09
C SER A 640 -1.05 20.38 -5.02
N LEU A 641 -0.57 20.22 -3.79
CA LEU A 641 -0.94 21.08 -2.62
C LEU A 641 -2.46 21.19 -2.38
N GLY A 642 -3.22 20.18 -2.81
CA GLY A 642 -4.68 20.15 -2.69
C GLY A 642 -5.45 20.72 -3.88
N GLU A 643 -4.77 21.26 -4.88
CA GLU A 643 -5.41 21.72 -6.13
C GLU A 643 -5.31 20.62 -7.20
N SER A 644 -6.45 20.30 -7.83
CA SER A 644 -6.52 19.32 -8.93
C SER A 644 -5.89 19.88 -10.19
N LEU A 645 -5.10 19.05 -10.87
CA LEU A 645 -4.37 19.41 -12.10
C LEU A 645 -5.10 18.86 -13.33
N ASP A 646 -5.05 19.58 -14.44
CA ASP A 646 -5.48 19.03 -15.73
C ASP A 646 -4.44 18.03 -16.25
N PHE A 647 -4.70 16.75 -16.05
CA PHE A 647 -3.83 15.64 -16.48
C PHE A 647 -4.23 15.05 -17.85
N SER A 648 -5.09 15.72 -18.61
CA SER A 648 -5.41 15.35 -20.00
C SER A 648 -4.23 15.59 -20.96
N LYS A 649 -3.26 16.39 -20.55
CA LYS A 649 -2.02 16.73 -21.28
C LYS A 649 -0.82 16.60 -20.36
N PRO A 650 0.40 16.40 -20.91
CA PRO A 650 1.62 16.45 -20.11
C PRO A 650 1.69 17.74 -19.30
N GLY A 651 1.84 17.64 -17.99
CA GLY A 651 1.78 18.76 -17.06
C GLY A 651 3.12 19.49 -16.95
N ARG A 652 3.10 20.85 -16.94
CA ARG A 652 4.21 21.65 -16.44
C ARG A 652 3.83 22.23 -15.10
N LEU A 653 4.51 21.77 -14.04
CA LEU A 653 4.21 22.13 -12.67
C LEU A 653 5.14 23.27 -12.23
N ALA A 654 4.57 24.22 -11.49
CA ALA A 654 5.30 25.35 -10.97
C ALA A 654 6.43 24.91 -10.01
N PRO A 655 7.48 25.69 -9.85
CA PRO A 655 8.52 25.43 -8.88
C PRO A 655 7.95 25.31 -7.45
N GLY A 656 8.37 24.30 -6.69
CA GLY A 656 7.85 24.06 -5.33
C GLY A 656 6.62 23.15 -5.24
N SER A 657 6.01 22.76 -6.36
CA SER A 657 4.89 21.82 -6.44
C SER A 657 5.33 20.35 -6.24
N GLY A 658 6.44 20.10 -5.54
CA GLY A 658 7.02 18.76 -5.36
C GLY A 658 6.23 17.81 -4.46
N ARG A 659 5.08 18.23 -3.92
CA ARG A 659 4.13 17.39 -3.20
C ARG A 659 2.98 17.06 -4.14
N LEU A 660 2.95 15.83 -4.65
CA LEU A 660 1.96 15.35 -5.60
C LEU A 660 1.19 14.17 -5.01
N GLN A 661 -0.12 14.19 -5.22
CA GLN A 661 -1.00 13.08 -4.92
C GLN A 661 -1.59 12.55 -6.21
N PHE A 662 -1.46 11.24 -6.42
CA PHE A 662 -2.05 10.51 -7.54
C PHE A 662 -3.19 9.65 -7.01
N HIS A 663 -4.40 9.94 -7.47
CA HIS A 663 -5.57 9.10 -7.24
C HIS A 663 -5.88 8.34 -8.52
N TYR A 664 -5.91 7.02 -8.43
CA TYR A 664 -6.16 6.12 -9.55
C TYR A 664 -7.15 5.02 -9.15
N THR A 665 -7.80 4.47 -10.14
CA THR A 665 -8.69 3.32 -9.99
C THR A 665 -8.48 2.34 -11.13
N ALA A 666 -8.91 1.10 -10.93
CA ALA A 666 -9.06 0.14 -12.01
C ALA A 666 -10.48 -0.41 -11.96
N ILE A 667 -11.10 -0.48 -13.13
CA ILE A 667 -12.47 -0.95 -13.21
C ILE A 667 -12.46 -2.44 -13.49
N HIS A 668 -13.04 -3.18 -12.56
CA HIS A 668 -13.36 -4.58 -12.65
C HIS A 668 -14.61 -4.84 -11.83
N LEU A 669 -15.76 -4.92 -12.52
CA LEU A 669 -17.07 -4.94 -11.87
C LEU A 669 -17.40 -6.29 -11.24
N SER A 670 -16.75 -7.39 -11.70
CA SER A 670 -16.98 -8.74 -11.18
C SER A 670 -16.29 -9.00 -9.83
N ALA A 671 -15.02 -8.59 -9.70
CA ALA A 671 -14.22 -8.89 -8.51
C ALA A 671 -13.28 -7.71 -8.13
N PRO A 672 -13.82 -6.53 -7.79
CA PRO A 672 -13.02 -5.34 -7.50
C PRO A 672 -12.11 -5.51 -6.27
N GLU A 673 -12.49 -6.37 -5.32
CA GLU A 673 -11.74 -6.69 -4.11
C GLU A 673 -10.47 -7.51 -4.37
N GLN A 674 -10.38 -8.19 -5.51
CA GLN A 674 -9.22 -8.97 -5.93
C GLN A 674 -8.17 -8.13 -6.66
N LEU A 675 -8.49 -6.88 -7.03
CA LEU A 675 -7.55 -5.99 -7.69
C LEU A 675 -6.34 -5.70 -6.83
N ARG A 676 -5.16 -5.75 -7.46
CA ARG A 676 -3.89 -5.36 -6.87
C ARG A 676 -3.24 -4.32 -7.76
N TYR A 677 -2.63 -3.34 -7.12
CA TYR A 677 -2.02 -2.20 -7.77
C TYR A 677 -0.52 -2.20 -7.54
N GLU A 678 0.21 -1.82 -8.58
CA GLU A 678 1.62 -1.50 -8.52
C GLU A 678 1.86 -0.18 -9.24
N TYR A 679 2.77 0.62 -8.72
CA TYR A 679 3.09 1.91 -9.29
C TYR A 679 4.60 2.10 -9.41
N ARG A 680 5.00 3.02 -10.28
CA ARG A 680 6.39 3.42 -10.47
C ARG A 680 6.44 4.86 -10.97
N LEU A 681 7.31 5.66 -10.37
CA LEU A 681 7.64 6.99 -10.86
C LEU A 681 9.00 6.92 -11.59
N ASP A 682 8.97 6.87 -12.91
CA ASP A 682 10.18 6.89 -13.73
C ASP A 682 10.94 8.20 -13.46
N GLY A 683 12.22 8.10 -13.15
CA GLY A 683 13.05 9.19 -12.66
C GLY A 683 13.32 9.17 -11.16
N LEU A 684 12.58 8.35 -10.37
CA LEU A 684 12.78 8.19 -8.93
C LEU A 684 12.87 6.70 -8.53
N ASP A 685 11.87 5.89 -8.91
CA ASP A 685 11.79 4.50 -8.52
C ASP A 685 12.56 3.60 -9.52
N ARG A 686 13.31 2.61 -9.01
CA ARG A 686 14.03 1.64 -9.85
C ARG A 686 13.11 0.56 -10.38
N ASP A 687 12.26 0.02 -9.52
CA ASP A 687 11.35 -1.09 -9.79
C ASP A 687 9.90 -0.74 -9.47
N TRP A 688 8.98 -1.64 -9.84
CA TRP A 688 7.58 -1.51 -9.47
C TRP A 688 7.39 -1.65 -7.96
N VAL A 689 6.64 -0.74 -7.36
CA VAL A 689 6.30 -0.72 -5.94
C VAL A 689 4.89 -1.24 -5.75
N SER A 690 4.71 -2.26 -4.92
CA SER A 690 3.38 -2.79 -4.63
C SER A 690 2.58 -1.82 -3.76
N ALA A 691 1.43 -1.39 -4.26
CA ALA A 691 0.46 -0.60 -3.52
C ALA A 691 -0.59 -1.47 -2.80
N GLY A 692 -0.65 -2.79 -3.12
CA GLY A 692 -1.71 -3.66 -2.62
C GLY A 692 -3.08 -3.23 -3.15
N THR A 693 -3.99 -2.83 -2.26
CA THR A 693 -5.32 -2.29 -2.62
C THR A 693 -5.42 -0.76 -2.53
N ARG A 694 -4.32 -0.06 -2.19
CA ARG A 694 -4.33 1.40 -2.07
C ARG A 694 -4.52 2.05 -3.44
N ARG A 695 -5.36 3.09 -3.49
CA ARG A 695 -5.72 3.84 -4.70
C ARG A 695 -5.18 5.26 -4.73
N VAL A 696 -4.50 5.67 -3.66
CA VAL A 696 -3.90 7.00 -3.52
C VAL A 696 -2.45 6.85 -3.12
N ILE A 697 -1.58 7.51 -3.88
CA ILE A 697 -0.14 7.55 -3.63
C ILE A 697 0.30 9.01 -3.52
N ASN A 698 1.10 9.28 -2.51
CA ASN A 698 1.66 10.60 -2.25
C ASN A 698 3.17 10.58 -2.47
N TYR A 699 3.67 11.50 -3.27
CA TYR A 699 5.09 11.81 -3.38
C TYR A 699 5.34 13.16 -2.71
N ASN A 700 6.26 13.19 -1.76
CA ASN A 700 6.66 14.40 -1.06
C ASN A 700 8.07 14.81 -1.51
N SER A 701 8.27 16.10 -1.76
CA SER A 701 9.59 16.68 -2.01
C SER A 701 10.29 16.14 -3.27
N LEU A 702 9.56 16.04 -4.39
CA LEU A 702 10.17 15.74 -5.68
C LEU A 702 11.10 16.88 -6.10
N ARG A 703 12.27 16.55 -6.65
CA ARG A 703 13.20 17.51 -7.23
C ARG A 703 12.69 17.98 -8.61
N HIS A 704 13.21 19.09 -9.11
CA HIS A 704 12.94 19.50 -10.48
C HIS A 704 13.41 18.42 -11.47
N GLY A 705 12.63 18.22 -12.55
CA GLY A 705 12.94 17.20 -13.55
C GLY A 705 11.71 16.72 -14.30
N ARG A 706 11.93 15.81 -15.23
CA ARG A 706 10.88 15.14 -15.96
C ARG A 706 10.59 13.79 -15.32
N TYR A 707 9.32 13.52 -15.10
CA TYR A 707 8.82 12.33 -14.47
C TYR A 707 7.70 11.72 -15.30
N ARG A 708 7.59 10.39 -15.21
CA ARG A 708 6.45 9.66 -15.73
C ARG A 708 5.91 8.76 -14.62
N PHE A 709 4.75 9.13 -14.11
CA PHE A 709 4.02 8.26 -13.17
C PHE A 709 3.37 7.15 -13.97
N ARG A 710 3.59 5.91 -13.57
CA ARG A 710 3.01 4.71 -14.14
C ARG A 710 2.30 3.94 -13.04
N VAL A 711 1.10 3.50 -13.33
CA VAL A 711 0.34 2.63 -12.44
C VAL A 711 -0.26 1.50 -13.24
N ARG A 712 -0.19 0.31 -12.70
CA ARG A 712 -0.80 -0.88 -13.28
C ARG A 712 -1.67 -1.59 -12.25
N ALA A 713 -2.73 -2.22 -12.75
CA ALA A 713 -3.62 -3.05 -11.96
C ALA A 713 -3.83 -4.40 -12.62
N GLY A 714 -4.01 -5.41 -11.80
CA GLY A 714 -4.29 -6.77 -12.24
C GLY A 714 -4.95 -7.59 -11.15
N LEU A 715 -5.58 -8.68 -11.53
CA LEU A 715 -6.04 -9.71 -10.59
C LEU A 715 -4.89 -10.67 -10.26
N LEU A 716 -4.97 -11.30 -9.12
CA LEU A 716 -3.93 -12.24 -8.66
C LEU A 716 -3.74 -13.38 -9.68
N GLY A 717 -2.55 -13.43 -10.32
CA GLY A 717 -2.27 -14.41 -11.38
C GLY A 717 -2.86 -14.08 -12.76
N GLY A 718 -3.53 -12.93 -12.92
CA GLY A 718 -4.08 -12.43 -14.18
C GLY A 718 -3.16 -11.46 -14.93
N PRO A 719 -3.58 -10.99 -16.10
CA PRO A 719 -2.85 -9.99 -16.87
C PRO A 719 -2.93 -8.62 -16.18
N TRP A 720 -1.87 -7.81 -16.37
CA TRP A 720 -1.79 -6.44 -15.87
C TRP A 720 -2.18 -5.44 -16.97
N SER A 721 -2.97 -4.44 -16.61
CA SER A 721 -3.22 -3.24 -17.40
C SER A 721 -2.50 -2.05 -16.80
N GLU A 722 -2.10 -1.10 -17.63
CA GLU A 722 -1.28 0.03 -17.21
C GLU A 722 -1.80 1.35 -17.79
N THR A 723 -1.68 2.41 -16.99
CA THR A 723 -1.84 3.80 -17.45
C THR A 723 -0.68 4.65 -16.96
N SER A 724 -0.45 5.80 -17.60
CA SER A 724 0.66 6.67 -17.22
C SER A 724 0.34 8.15 -17.43
N TYR A 725 1.02 9.00 -16.65
CA TYR A 725 0.97 10.46 -16.76
C TYR A 725 2.38 11.06 -16.74
N GLU A 726 2.68 11.92 -17.72
CA GLU A 726 3.95 12.59 -17.81
C GLU A 726 3.85 14.03 -17.32
N PHE A 727 4.82 14.45 -16.53
CA PHE A 727 4.90 15.82 -16.03
C PHE A 727 6.33 16.29 -15.88
N GLU A 728 6.53 17.61 -15.95
CA GLU A 728 7.80 18.29 -15.75
C GLU A 728 7.66 19.25 -14.56
N LEU A 729 8.45 19.02 -13.53
CA LEU A 729 8.55 19.92 -12.37
C LEU A 729 9.65 20.93 -12.65
N LEU A 730 9.27 22.19 -12.73
CA LEU A 730 10.18 23.29 -13.04
C LEU A 730 11.11 23.56 -11.85
N PRO A 731 12.38 23.91 -12.09
CA PRO A 731 13.34 24.22 -11.04
C PRO A 731 12.94 25.53 -10.33
N GLN A 732 13.24 25.60 -9.02
CA GLN A 732 13.20 26.86 -8.28
C GLN A 732 14.21 27.84 -8.88
N PHE A 733 13.94 29.15 -8.77
CA PHE A 733 14.83 30.17 -9.35
C PHE A 733 16.29 30.00 -8.91
N TYR A 734 16.50 29.55 -7.64
CA TYR A 734 17.85 29.31 -7.09
C TYR A 734 18.51 28.00 -7.56
N GLU A 735 17.77 27.09 -8.19
CA GLU A 735 18.27 25.84 -8.78
C GLU A 735 18.60 26.01 -10.27
N THR A 736 18.28 27.18 -10.84
CA THR A 736 18.53 27.47 -12.25
C THR A 736 19.98 27.83 -12.52
N ALA A 737 20.50 27.41 -13.68
CA ALA A 737 21.89 27.69 -14.04
C ALA A 737 22.23 29.20 -14.04
N TRP A 738 21.28 30.06 -14.46
CA TRP A 738 21.51 31.51 -14.45
C TRP A 738 21.71 32.06 -13.03
N PHE A 739 20.96 31.56 -12.03
CA PHE A 739 21.11 31.97 -10.63
C PHE A 739 22.47 31.54 -10.07
N LEU A 740 22.91 30.32 -10.37
CA LEU A 740 24.25 29.83 -9.99
C LEU A 740 25.33 30.70 -10.64
N TRP A 741 25.16 31.10 -11.90
CA TRP A 741 26.08 32.04 -12.56
C TRP A 741 26.07 33.43 -11.91
N VAL A 742 24.90 33.93 -11.52
CA VAL A 742 24.80 35.21 -10.77
C VAL A 742 25.50 35.10 -9.43
N CYS A 743 25.27 34.03 -8.68
CA CYS A 743 25.97 33.81 -7.41
C CYS A 743 27.47 33.69 -7.60
N ALA A 744 27.94 32.97 -8.60
CA ALA A 744 29.34 32.86 -8.95
C ALA A 744 29.93 34.22 -9.33
N ALA A 745 29.22 35.01 -10.14
CA ALA A 745 29.63 36.36 -10.53
C ALA A 745 29.71 37.30 -9.30
N LEU A 746 28.75 37.21 -8.39
CA LEU A 746 28.77 38.00 -7.14
C LEU A 746 29.93 37.60 -6.23
N LEU A 747 30.23 36.28 -6.15
CA LEU A 747 31.40 35.80 -5.39
C LEU A 747 32.70 36.31 -6.01
N VAL A 748 32.83 36.28 -7.33
CA VAL A 748 33.99 36.82 -8.06
C VAL A 748 34.11 38.33 -7.87
N ALA A 749 32.98 39.05 -8.00
CA ALA A 749 32.95 40.51 -7.78
C ALA A 749 33.26 40.86 -6.32
N GLY A 750 32.72 40.09 -5.36
CA GLY A 750 33.03 40.23 -3.93
C GLY A 750 34.52 39.96 -3.61
N GLY A 751 35.05 38.88 -4.17
CA GLY A 751 36.46 38.55 -4.07
C GLY A 751 37.36 39.62 -4.68
N TRP A 752 36.97 40.17 -5.84
CA TRP A 752 37.69 41.27 -6.47
C TRP A 752 37.60 42.58 -5.67
N ALA A 753 36.43 42.91 -5.13
CA ALA A 753 36.22 44.04 -4.24
C ALA A 753 37.09 43.94 -2.97
N LEU A 754 37.09 42.75 -2.32
CA LEU A 754 37.96 42.45 -1.17
C LEU A 754 39.43 42.56 -1.53
N TYR A 755 39.81 42.05 -2.70
CA TYR A 755 41.19 42.19 -3.21
C TYR A 755 41.56 43.66 -3.42
N GLN A 756 40.67 44.47 -4.01
CA GLN A 756 40.90 45.92 -4.16
C GLN A 756 40.99 46.66 -2.83
N LEU A 757 40.11 46.29 -1.86
CA LEU A 757 40.19 46.83 -0.51
C LEU A 757 41.49 46.47 0.17
N ARG A 758 41.96 45.22 0.04
CA ARG A 758 43.22 44.77 0.59
C ARG A 758 44.43 45.46 -0.08
N LEU A 759 44.36 45.66 -1.39
CA LEU A 759 45.34 46.46 -2.10
C LEU A 759 45.40 47.92 -1.62
N ARG A 760 44.26 48.54 -1.34
CA ARG A 760 44.19 49.90 -0.77
C ARG A 760 44.79 49.93 0.66
N GLN A 761 44.48 48.96 1.48
CA GLN A 761 45.05 48.85 2.83
C GLN A 761 46.55 48.66 2.79
N ILE A 762 47.07 47.80 1.90
CA ILE A 762 48.52 47.57 1.74
C ILE A 762 49.18 48.85 1.25
N ARG A 763 48.61 49.53 0.25
CA ARG A 763 49.16 50.82 -0.24
C ARG A 763 49.15 51.90 0.86
N GLY A 764 48.09 51.94 1.68
CA GLY A 764 48.01 52.85 2.84
C GLY A 764 49.06 52.56 3.90
N ARG A 765 49.32 51.29 4.21
CA ARG A 765 50.35 50.87 5.15
C ARG A 765 51.78 51.17 4.61
N PHE A 766 52.02 50.97 3.32
CA PHE A 766 53.28 51.34 2.70
C PHE A 766 53.51 52.83 2.71
N ALA A 767 52.47 53.65 2.47
CA ALA A 767 52.54 55.09 2.53
C ALA A 767 52.91 55.56 3.94
N LEU A 768 52.31 55.01 5.01
CA LEU A 768 52.59 55.33 6.40
C LEU A 768 54.02 54.95 6.79
N VAL A 769 54.46 53.78 6.34
CA VAL A 769 55.82 53.29 6.64
C VAL A 769 56.89 54.17 5.93
N LEU A 770 56.64 54.67 4.74
CA LEU A 770 57.54 55.58 4.05
C LEU A 770 57.51 56.96 4.68
N GLU A 771 56.35 57.43 5.16
CA GLU A 771 56.25 58.71 5.86
C GLU A 771 56.98 58.68 7.21
N GLU A 772 56.87 57.60 7.95
CA GLU A 772 57.55 57.40 9.23
C GLU A 772 59.10 57.28 9.03
N ARG A 773 59.52 56.56 8.00
CA ARG A 773 60.97 56.47 7.68
C ARG A 773 61.49 57.83 7.25
N ALA A 774 60.68 58.64 6.51
CA ALA A 774 61.09 60.02 6.13
C ALA A 774 61.15 60.97 7.36
N ARG A 775 60.27 60.78 8.35
CA ARG A 775 60.24 61.51 9.61
C ARG A 775 61.49 61.20 10.45
N LEU A 776 61.79 59.91 10.66
CA LEU A 776 62.88 59.38 11.39
C LEU A 776 64.22 59.78 10.77
N ALA A 777 64.32 59.74 9.43
CA ALA A 777 65.59 60.20 8.78
C ALA A 777 65.83 61.68 8.96
N ARG A 778 64.76 62.53 8.97
CA ARG A 778 64.89 63.95 9.27
C ARG A 778 65.33 64.19 10.73
N GLU A 779 64.77 63.52 11.71
CA GLU A 779 65.04 63.64 13.14
C GLU A 779 66.44 63.20 13.49
N ILE A 780 66.93 62.13 12.87
CA ILE A 780 68.35 61.70 13.01
C ILE A 780 69.27 62.71 12.34
N HIS A 781 68.87 63.23 11.15
CA HIS A 781 69.72 64.24 10.46
C HIS A 781 69.86 65.55 11.28
N ASP A 782 68.71 66.03 11.86
CA ASP A 782 68.68 67.28 12.60
C ASP A 782 69.45 67.16 13.94
N THR A 783 69.31 66.02 14.61
CA THR A 783 70.04 65.75 15.85
C THR A 783 71.54 65.64 15.61
N LEU A 784 71.96 64.97 14.56
CA LEU A 784 73.37 64.86 14.19
C LEU A 784 73.94 66.21 13.66
N ALA A 785 73.18 66.92 12.87
CA ALA A 785 73.57 68.20 12.32
C ALA A 785 73.81 69.24 13.42
N GLN A 786 72.90 69.35 14.39
CA GLN A 786 73.03 70.22 15.55
C GLN A 786 74.21 69.84 16.40
N GLY A 787 74.51 68.53 16.64
CA GLY A 787 75.61 68.02 17.32
C GLY A 787 76.96 68.41 16.69
N PHE A 788 77.04 68.25 15.35
CA PHE A 788 78.27 68.59 14.58
C PHE A 788 78.43 70.08 14.47
N VAL A 789 77.44 70.94 14.33
CA VAL A 789 77.54 72.38 14.38
C VAL A 789 78.08 72.83 15.73
N GLY A 790 77.53 72.26 16.81
CA GLY A 790 78.04 72.60 18.17
C GLY A 790 79.55 72.23 18.40
N ILE A 791 79.94 71.04 17.92
CA ILE A 791 81.35 70.58 17.96
C ILE A 791 82.24 71.48 17.13
N SER A 792 81.78 71.82 15.90
CA SER A 792 82.56 72.73 15.01
C SER A 792 82.77 74.10 15.63
N SER A 793 81.67 74.68 16.20
CA SER A 793 81.71 75.96 16.88
C SER A 793 82.69 75.93 18.07
N GLN A 794 82.78 74.85 18.82
CA GLN A 794 83.68 74.69 19.93
C GLN A 794 85.17 74.53 19.46
N LEU A 795 85.33 73.84 18.33
CA LEU A 795 86.68 73.69 17.68
C LEU A 795 87.14 75.00 17.10
N ASP A 796 86.25 75.81 16.52
CA ASP A 796 86.58 77.14 16.05
C ASP A 796 87.02 78.07 17.27
N ALA A 797 86.33 77.93 18.42
CA ALA A 797 86.65 78.63 19.60
C ALA A 797 88.02 78.17 20.15
N VAL A 798 88.36 76.89 20.01
CA VAL A 798 89.73 76.37 20.31
C VAL A 798 90.75 77.04 19.42
N ALA A 799 90.49 77.15 18.10
CA ALA A 799 91.42 77.71 17.16
C ALA A 799 91.68 79.20 17.42
N MET A 800 90.67 79.95 17.85
CA MET A 800 90.82 81.38 18.23
C MET A 800 91.51 81.54 19.53
N ALA A 801 91.33 80.73 20.49
CA ALA A 801 91.86 80.85 21.84
C ALA A 801 93.26 80.23 22.00
N LEU A 802 93.79 79.49 21.07
CA LEU A 802 95.07 78.70 21.17
C LEU A 802 96.29 79.57 21.33
N ARG A 803 96.34 80.87 20.85
CA ARG A 803 97.44 81.75 20.95
C ARG A 803 97.35 82.86 22.04
N SER A 804 96.07 83.12 22.48
CA SER A 804 95.78 84.22 23.40
C SER A 804 95.36 83.82 24.80
N ALA A 805 94.83 82.61 25.01
CA ALA A 805 94.31 82.09 26.28
C ALA A 805 94.30 80.52 26.30
N PRO A 806 95.46 79.87 26.53
CA PRO A 806 95.61 78.41 26.45
C PRO A 806 94.65 77.63 27.32
N GLU A 807 94.32 78.07 28.51
CA GLU A 807 93.42 77.41 29.47
C GLU A 807 91.96 77.44 28.96
N SER A 808 91.57 78.47 28.24
CA SER A 808 90.23 78.59 27.60
C SER A 808 90.15 77.64 26.43
N ALA A 809 91.21 77.47 25.62
CA ALA A 809 91.30 76.54 24.53
C ALA A 809 91.10 75.05 25.00
N GLN A 810 91.68 74.72 26.13
CA GLN A 810 91.62 73.38 26.68
C GLN A 810 90.15 73.07 27.18
N ARG A 811 89.42 74.04 27.75
CA ARG A 811 88.06 73.93 28.20
C ARG A 811 87.07 73.70 26.96
N HIS A 812 87.27 74.44 25.88
CA HIS A 812 86.47 74.28 24.66
C HIS A 812 86.74 72.92 23.96
N LEU A 813 88.01 72.46 24.00
CA LEU A 813 88.34 71.12 23.46
C LEU A 813 87.69 70.00 24.26
N GLU A 814 87.76 70.12 25.63
CA GLU A 814 87.05 69.13 26.44
C GLU A 814 85.51 69.14 26.28
N LEU A 815 84.95 70.34 26.06
CA LEU A 815 83.55 70.47 25.79
C LEU A 815 83.16 69.84 24.40
N ALA A 816 83.96 70.13 23.37
CA ALA A 816 83.82 69.50 22.05
C ALA A 816 83.91 67.98 22.13
N ARG A 817 84.82 67.43 22.92
CA ARG A 817 84.90 65.94 23.14
C ARG A 817 83.75 65.41 23.92
N ARG A 818 83.21 66.12 24.89
CA ARG A 818 81.94 65.67 25.55
C ARG A 818 80.77 65.70 24.63
N MET A 819 80.56 66.74 23.83
CA MET A 819 79.54 66.85 22.85
C MET A 819 79.61 65.73 21.79
N ALA A 820 80.79 65.42 21.30
CA ALA A 820 81.02 64.33 20.32
C ALA A 820 80.65 62.98 20.90
N ARG A 821 81.00 62.70 22.17
CA ARG A 821 80.56 61.41 22.82
C ARG A 821 79.12 61.36 23.09
N HIS A 822 78.50 62.49 23.46
CA HIS A 822 77.00 62.52 23.64
C HIS A 822 76.20 62.27 22.33
N SER A 823 76.62 62.97 21.27
CA SER A 823 75.98 62.77 19.92
C SER A 823 76.18 61.34 19.42
N LEU A 824 77.33 60.70 19.67
CA LEU A 824 77.53 59.30 19.28
C LEU A 824 76.67 58.32 20.10
N THR A 825 76.44 58.61 21.36
CA THR A 825 75.58 57.75 22.24
C THR A 825 74.15 57.86 21.91
N GLU A 826 73.69 59.07 21.63
CA GLU A 826 72.28 59.30 21.18
C GLU A 826 71.96 58.66 19.80
N ALA A 827 72.85 58.77 18.85
CA ALA A 827 72.79 58.10 17.58
C ALA A 827 72.72 56.55 17.70
N ARG A 828 73.49 55.99 18.62
CA ARG A 828 73.46 54.53 18.90
C ARG A 828 72.16 54.10 19.60
N ARG A 829 71.52 54.91 20.41
CA ARG A 829 70.30 54.62 21.13
C ARG A 829 69.10 54.58 20.17
N SER A 830 69.10 55.48 19.21
CA SER A 830 68.05 55.51 18.18
C SER A 830 68.05 54.31 17.20
N VAL A 831 69.18 53.60 17.10
CA VAL A 831 69.34 52.41 16.23
C VAL A 831 69.01 51.11 16.96
N VAL A 832 69.08 51.05 18.30
CA VAL A 832 68.86 49.81 19.09
C VAL A 832 67.39 49.57 19.39
N ASP A 833 66.56 50.60 19.39
CA ASP A 833 65.09 50.45 19.62
C ASP A 833 64.32 49.71 18.49
N LEU A 834 65.03 49.16 17.50
CA LEU A 834 64.46 48.53 16.31
C LEU A 834 64.54 46.99 16.28
N ARG A 835 64.89 46.31 17.41
CA ARG A 835 64.93 44.81 17.42
C ARG A 835 64.37 44.19 18.69
N ASP A 836 63.08 43.87 18.72
CA ASP A 836 62.51 42.91 19.67
C ASP A 836 61.56 41.94 18.90
N SER A 837 62.03 40.72 18.60
CA SER A 837 61.24 39.72 17.85
C SER A 837 61.19 38.32 18.55
N ALA A 838 61.38 38.22 19.85
CA ALA A 838 61.44 36.92 20.53
C ALA A 838 60.07 36.45 21.11
N LEU A 839 59.08 37.33 21.25
CA LEU A 839 57.75 36.99 21.79
C LEU A 839 56.73 36.58 20.73
N ASP A 840 56.98 36.89 19.46
CA ASP A 840 55.98 36.65 18.39
C ASP A 840 55.87 35.16 17.96
N GLU A 841 56.81 34.29 18.36
CA GLU A 841 56.88 32.89 17.97
C GLU A 841 56.62 31.84 19.09
N LEU A 842 56.86 32.22 20.39
CA LEU A 842 57.05 31.22 21.47
C LEU A 842 56.32 31.58 22.78
N GLY A 843 55.19 32.00 22.96
CA GLY A 843 54.51 32.29 24.23
C GLY A 843 55.34 32.52 25.50
N LEU A 844 54.85 33.16 26.56
CA LEU A 844 55.57 33.58 27.75
C LEU A 844 56.36 32.46 28.47
N PRO A 845 55.88 31.24 28.70
CA PRO A 845 56.61 30.17 29.39
C PRO A 845 57.88 29.76 28.64
N GLU A 846 57.79 29.58 27.34
CA GLU A 846 58.90 29.20 26.46
C GLU A 846 59.89 30.36 26.29
N ALA A 847 59.38 31.62 26.20
CA ALA A 847 60.16 32.81 26.10
C ALA A 847 60.99 33.01 27.41
N LEU A 848 60.36 32.88 28.58
CA LEU A 848 61.07 32.95 29.88
C LEU A 848 62.17 31.91 29.97
N SER A 849 61.88 30.66 29.57
CA SER A 849 62.91 29.59 29.64
C SER A 849 64.02 29.75 28.64
N SER A 850 63.79 30.34 27.50
CA SER A 850 64.80 30.63 26.46
C SER A 850 65.65 31.78 26.84
N VAL A 851 65.06 32.90 27.31
CA VAL A 851 65.72 34.16 27.58
C VAL A 851 66.39 34.10 28.91
N ALA A 852 65.92 33.39 29.93
CA ALA A 852 66.54 33.19 31.18
C ALA A 852 68.00 32.62 31.06
N ARG A 853 68.15 31.63 30.19
CA ARG A 853 69.43 31.05 29.83
C ARG A 853 70.36 32.06 29.14
N GLN A 854 69.83 32.98 28.34
CA GLN A 854 70.54 34.00 27.65
C GLN A 854 71.02 35.13 28.62
N TRP A 855 70.17 35.51 29.59
CA TRP A 855 70.52 36.54 30.60
C TRP A 855 71.63 36.12 31.51
N THR A 856 71.75 34.82 31.80
CA THR A 856 72.81 34.30 32.70
C THR A 856 74.01 33.71 31.95
N ALA A 857 74.00 33.79 30.60
CA ALA A 857 75.11 33.29 29.80
C ALA A 857 76.41 33.91 30.14
N GLY A 858 77.42 33.10 30.50
CA GLY A 858 78.75 33.53 30.91
C GLY A 858 78.92 33.78 32.42
N SER A 859 77.94 33.52 33.25
CA SER A 859 77.99 33.54 34.71
C SER A 859 77.94 32.13 35.29
N ALA A 860 78.40 31.96 36.55
CA ALA A 860 78.33 30.71 37.30
C ALA A 860 76.94 30.52 38.02
N VAL A 861 75.95 31.38 37.73
CA VAL A 861 74.60 31.37 38.35
C VAL A 861 73.70 30.36 37.67
N GLU A 862 73.15 29.42 38.44
CA GLU A 862 72.14 28.45 37.94
C GLU A 862 70.78 29.11 37.95
N VAL A 863 70.10 29.14 36.79
CA VAL A 863 68.65 29.60 36.66
C VAL A 863 67.76 28.46 36.36
N LYS A 864 66.68 28.29 37.18
CA LYS A 864 65.59 27.31 36.96
C LYS A 864 64.32 28.05 36.75
N VAL A 865 63.55 27.61 35.68
CA VAL A 865 62.19 28.08 35.38
C VAL A 865 61.24 26.95 35.63
N ALA A 866 60.27 27.17 36.51
CA ALA A 866 59.20 26.22 36.82
C ALA A 866 57.88 26.86 36.47
N VAL A 867 57.09 26.13 35.66
CA VAL A 867 55.79 26.60 35.27
C VAL A 867 54.74 25.59 35.77
N THR A 868 53.74 26.08 36.47
CA THR A 868 52.65 25.28 37.03
C THR A 868 51.27 25.85 36.58
N GLY A 869 50.30 25.00 36.34
CA GLY A 869 48.94 25.32 35.81
C GLY A 869 48.76 25.02 34.32
N GLU A 870 47.55 25.24 33.77
CA GLU A 870 47.28 25.03 32.36
C GLU A 870 47.78 26.22 31.52
N ALA A 871 48.60 25.94 30.53
CA ALA A 871 49.05 26.94 29.56
C ALA A 871 47.86 27.49 28.74
N ARG A 872 47.65 28.80 28.76
CA ARG A 872 46.67 29.49 27.93
C ARG A 872 47.33 30.71 27.24
N PRO A 873 46.81 31.11 26.07
CA PRO A 873 47.28 32.32 25.41
C PRO A 873 47.08 33.55 26.31
N LEU A 874 48.11 34.32 26.53
CA LEU A 874 48.07 35.57 27.28
C LEU A 874 48.08 36.77 26.29
N PRO A 875 47.53 37.93 26.66
CA PRO A 875 47.65 39.12 25.84
C PRO A 875 49.10 39.48 25.63
N HIS A 876 49.52 39.79 24.40
CA HIS A 876 50.93 40.09 24.04
C HIS A 876 51.57 41.19 24.89
N GLU A 877 50.78 42.22 25.24
CA GLU A 877 51.24 43.31 26.15
C GLU A 877 51.54 42.77 27.55
N MET A 878 50.75 41.83 28.07
CA MET A 878 50.99 41.19 29.38
C MET A 878 52.23 40.33 29.32
N GLU A 879 52.45 39.56 28.29
CA GLU A 879 53.60 38.74 28.08
C GLU A 879 54.92 39.61 28.06
N GLN A 880 54.87 40.73 27.32
CA GLN A 880 55.97 41.67 27.22
C GLN A 880 56.31 42.27 28.58
N HIS A 881 55.31 42.74 29.32
CA HIS A 881 55.54 43.35 30.61
C HIS A 881 56.11 42.37 31.66
N LEU A 882 55.58 41.16 31.71
CA LEU A 882 56.05 40.09 32.60
C LEU A 882 57.50 39.68 32.25
N LEU A 883 57.78 39.50 30.95
CA LEU A 883 59.15 39.20 30.51
C LEU A 883 60.15 40.30 30.91
N ARG A 884 59.73 41.58 30.80
CA ARG A 884 60.62 42.75 31.25
C ARG A 884 60.80 42.78 32.75
N ILE A 885 59.78 42.44 33.56
CA ILE A 885 59.89 42.34 35.02
C ILE A 885 60.87 41.22 35.40
N ALA A 886 60.73 40.05 34.77
CA ALA A 886 61.63 38.93 34.99
C ALA A 886 63.09 39.27 34.62
N GLN A 887 63.27 39.95 33.48
CA GLN A 887 64.59 40.40 33.02
C GLN A 887 65.22 41.34 34.00
N GLU A 888 64.46 42.30 34.51
CA GLU A 888 65.00 43.28 35.48
C GLU A 888 65.37 42.62 36.83
N ALA A 889 64.46 41.70 37.29
CA ALA A 889 64.70 40.95 38.53
C ALA A 889 65.96 40.06 38.44
N VAL A 890 66.13 39.31 37.35
CA VAL A 890 67.31 38.49 37.09
C VAL A 890 68.59 39.37 36.97
N THR A 891 68.51 40.50 36.30
CA THR A 891 69.64 41.44 36.15
C THR A 891 70.01 41.98 37.48
N ASN A 892 69.07 42.32 38.37
CA ASN A 892 69.32 42.80 39.71
C ASN A 892 69.96 41.71 40.57
N ALA A 893 69.48 40.48 40.51
CA ALA A 893 70.08 39.34 41.21
C ALA A 893 71.55 39.13 40.78
N MET A 894 71.86 39.24 39.52
CA MET A 894 73.17 39.05 38.96
C MET A 894 74.13 40.20 39.29
N LYS A 895 73.66 41.46 39.28
CA LYS A 895 74.57 42.65 39.52
C LYS A 895 74.75 42.95 40.98
N HIS A 896 73.69 42.72 41.79
CA HIS A 896 73.68 43.25 43.16
C HIS A 896 73.62 42.16 44.23
N ALA A 897 73.08 40.97 43.99
CA ALA A 897 72.84 39.98 45.05
C ALA A 897 74.02 38.98 45.22
N ARG A 898 74.93 38.81 44.26
CA ARG A 898 75.89 37.70 44.22
C ARG A 898 75.29 36.34 44.41
N ALA A 899 74.08 36.12 43.86
CA ALA A 899 73.38 34.91 43.96
C ALA A 899 74.05 33.72 43.24
N GLN A 900 73.93 32.51 43.79
CA GLN A 900 74.42 31.30 43.13
C GLN A 900 73.30 30.62 42.36
N ARG A 901 72.05 30.83 42.77
CA ARG A 901 70.82 30.24 42.13
C ARG A 901 69.73 31.28 42.04
N ILE A 902 69.11 31.34 40.89
CA ILE A 902 67.85 32.10 40.63
C ILE A 902 66.73 31.15 40.19
N GLN A 903 65.57 31.29 40.78
CA GLN A 903 64.40 30.47 40.46
C GLN A 903 63.28 31.37 39.97
N ILE A 904 62.80 31.09 38.81
CA ILE A 904 61.64 31.78 38.23
C ILE A 904 60.46 30.79 38.25
N GLY A 905 59.43 31.07 39.04
CA GLY A 905 58.14 30.32 39.08
C GLY A 905 57.09 31.11 38.38
N LEU A 906 56.38 30.45 37.50
CA LEU A 906 55.18 30.99 36.85
C LEU A 906 53.97 30.05 37.15
N GLU A 907 53.03 30.58 37.89
CA GLU A 907 51.79 29.84 38.26
C GLU A 907 50.58 30.45 37.57
N ILE A 908 49.91 29.62 36.73
CA ILE A 908 48.74 30.06 35.94
C ILE A 908 47.49 29.43 36.54
N HIS A 909 46.69 30.24 37.24
CA HIS A 909 45.38 29.84 37.78
C HIS A 909 44.25 30.40 36.89
N PRO A 910 43.00 29.88 36.97
CA PRO A 910 41.91 30.32 36.11
C PRO A 910 41.63 31.83 36.12
N ARG A 911 41.89 32.52 37.20
CA ARG A 911 41.63 33.98 37.38
C ARG A 911 42.83 34.80 37.80
N LEU A 912 43.98 34.20 38.03
CA LEU A 912 45.16 34.90 38.54
C LEU A 912 46.44 34.27 37.94
N LEU A 913 47.32 35.08 37.52
CA LEU A 913 48.68 34.67 37.16
C LEU A 913 49.58 35.18 38.20
N SER A 914 50.50 34.36 38.78
CA SER A 914 51.59 34.75 39.67
C SER A 914 52.93 34.41 39.02
N MET A 915 53.79 35.37 38.96
CA MET A 915 55.18 35.17 38.56
C MET A 915 56.10 35.53 39.70
N ARG A 916 56.95 34.61 40.14
CA ARG A 916 57.90 34.76 41.22
C ARG A 916 59.32 34.60 40.71
N VAL A 917 60.19 35.56 41.07
CA VAL A 917 61.62 35.46 40.80
C VAL A 917 62.37 35.54 42.17
N GLU A 918 63.05 34.48 42.49
CA GLU A 918 63.77 34.34 43.80
C GLU A 918 65.25 34.06 43.57
N ASP A 919 66.09 34.74 44.32
CA ASP A 919 67.51 34.50 44.34
C ASP A 919 68.01 34.17 45.77
N ASP A 920 69.14 33.42 45.87
CA ASP A 920 69.82 33.03 47.14
C ASP A 920 70.98 33.95 47.51
N GLY A 921 70.91 35.16 47.05
CA GLY A 921 72.06 36.13 47.25
C GLY A 921 72.13 36.89 48.60
N ALA A 922 72.81 37.98 48.63
CA ALA A 922 73.08 38.72 49.87
C ALA A 922 71.86 39.41 50.46
N GLY A 923 70.77 39.63 49.70
CA GLY A 923 69.54 40.35 50.11
C GLY A 923 69.87 41.78 50.60
N PHE A 924 68.82 42.52 50.96
CA PHE A 924 68.99 43.91 51.48
C PHE A 924 67.84 44.29 52.43
N GLU A 925 68.01 45.36 53.22
CA GLU A 925 66.93 45.87 54.08
C GLU A 925 65.84 46.58 53.24
N GLN A 926 64.61 46.27 53.56
CA GLN A 926 63.46 46.59 52.68
C GLN A 926 62.88 48.00 52.92
N GLN A 927 63.39 48.78 53.97
CA GLN A 927 62.70 50.01 54.41
C GLN A 927 62.68 51.18 53.41
N ASP A 928 63.57 51.20 52.38
CA ASP A 928 63.67 52.27 51.38
C ASP A 928 63.77 51.80 49.94
N ALA A 929 63.35 50.56 49.63
CA ALA A 929 63.58 49.90 48.38
C ALA A 929 62.87 50.52 47.12
N PHE A 930 61.86 51.39 47.30
CA PHE A 930 61.11 52.07 46.24
C PHE A 930 61.36 53.61 46.22
N SER A 931 62.37 54.16 46.88
CA SER A 931 62.72 55.60 46.87
C SER A 931 63.53 55.94 45.59
N ALA A 932 62.99 56.89 44.80
CA ALA A 932 63.65 57.37 43.58
C ALA A 932 64.93 58.23 43.91
N LEU A 933 65.18 58.60 45.18
CA LEU A 933 66.29 59.42 45.57
C LEU A 933 67.63 58.68 45.68
N ASP A 934 67.62 57.34 45.83
CA ASP A 934 68.80 56.52 45.99
C ASP A 934 69.21 55.68 44.77
N GLY A 935 68.72 55.97 43.64
CA GLY A 935 69.16 55.33 42.39
C GLY A 935 68.46 53.97 42.01
N HIS A 936 67.41 53.58 42.75
CA HIS A 936 66.74 52.29 42.56
C HIS A 936 65.66 52.33 41.45
N PHE A 937 65.92 52.84 40.26
CA PHE A 937 64.99 52.96 39.11
C PHE A 937 64.49 51.61 38.59
N GLY A 938 65.25 50.55 38.78
CA GLY A 938 64.80 49.19 38.33
C GLY A 938 63.65 48.67 39.10
N LEU A 939 63.59 48.79 40.43
CA LEU A 939 62.45 48.32 41.27
C LEU A 939 61.17 49.12 41.01
N LEU A 940 61.33 50.46 40.86
CA LEU A 940 60.21 51.34 40.53
C LEU A 940 59.58 50.96 39.15
N GLY A 941 60.45 50.75 38.17
CA GLY A 941 59.96 50.33 36.81
C GLY A 941 59.31 48.96 36.78
N MET A 942 59.66 48.02 37.67
CA MET A 942 59.02 46.76 37.82
C MET A 942 57.62 46.94 38.43
N ARG A 943 57.40 47.77 39.41
CA ARG A 943 56.13 48.11 40.05
C ARG A 943 55.20 48.78 39.05
N GLU A 944 55.68 49.81 38.37
CA GLU A 944 54.83 50.49 37.34
C GLU A 944 54.35 49.54 36.24
N ARG A 945 55.14 48.56 35.83
CA ARG A 945 54.76 47.57 34.84
C ARG A 945 53.73 46.60 35.40
N ALA A 946 53.84 46.17 36.67
CA ALA A 946 52.87 45.32 37.33
C ALA A 946 51.51 46.04 37.45
N GLU A 947 51.53 47.32 37.89
CA GLU A 947 50.34 48.17 38.01
C GLU A 947 49.62 48.41 36.65
N ARG A 948 50.39 48.59 35.56
CA ARG A 948 49.80 48.70 34.17
C ARG A 948 49.06 47.47 33.76
N LEU A 949 49.39 46.29 34.27
CA LEU A 949 48.67 45.03 34.03
C LEU A 949 47.51 44.82 35.00
N GLY A 950 47.20 45.84 35.86
CA GLY A 950 46.15 45.70 36.89
C GLY A 950 46.55 44.71 37.99
N GLY A 951 47.84 44.44 38.13
CA GLY A 951 48.43 43.52 39.11
C GLY A 951 49.21 44.24 40.23
N GLU A 952 49.72 43.44 41.14
CA GLU A 952 50.51 43.92 42.29
C GLU A 952 51.93 43.29 42.29
N LEU A 953 52.96 44.06 42.74
CA LEU A 953 54.26 43.56 42.88
C LEU A 953 54.62 43.55 44.37
N HIS A 954 54.97 42.37 44.84
CA HIS A 954 55.53 42.18 46.22
C HIS A 954 57.00 41.86 46.19
N LEU A 955 57.72 42.54 47.02
CA LEU A 955 59.13 42.35 47.15
C LEU A 955 59.46 41.89 48.58
N HIS A 956 60.19 40.79 48.72
CA HIS A 956 60.69 40.28 50.00
C HIS A 956 62.12 40.10 49.92
N SER A 957 62.93 40.90 50.79
CA SER A 957 64.35 40.76 50.86
C SER A 957 64.79 41.00 52.31
N ALA A 958 65.80 40.28 52.74
CA ALA A 958 66.42 40.45 54.02
C ALA A 958 67.94 40.12 53.90
N PRO A 959 68.83 40.84 54.65
CA PRO A 959 70.24 40.55 54.56
C PRO A 959 70.57 39.09 54.86
N GLY A 960 71.35 38.47 53.92
CA GLY A 960 71.72 37.04 53.97
C GLY A 960 70.71 36.01 53.67
N ARG A 961 69.47 36.43 53.16
CA ARG A 961 68.42 35.53 52.85
C ARG A 961 67.87 35.63 51.39
N GLY A 962 68.64 36.32 50.52
CA GLY A 962 68.29 36.53 49.14
C GLY A 962 67.13 37.53 48.94
N THR A 963 66.57 37.59 47.68
CA THR A 963 65.52 38.47 47.34
C THR A 963 64.45 37.67 46.55
N GLN A 964 63.23 37.92 46.87
CA GLN A 964 62.04 37.39 46.12
C GLN A 964 61.21 38.56 45.58
N VAL A 965 60.99 38.54 44.29
CA VAL A 965 60.10 39.47 43.59
C VAL A 965 58.89 38.62 43.11
N GLU A 966 57.72 38.95 43.57
CA GLU A 966 56.47 38.29 43.17
C GLU A 966 55.53 39.29 42.53
N VAL A 967 55.00 38.93 41.36
CA VAL A 967 54.04 39.72 40.64
C VAL A 967 52.75 38.88 40.44
N THR A 968 51.67 39.43 40.87
CA THR A 968 50.35 38.83 40.70
C THR A 968 49.48 39.68 39.73
N VAL A 969 48.91 39.05 38.70
CA VAL A 969 48.13 39.75 37.67
C VAL A 969 46.78 39.05 37.52
N PRO A 970 45.70 39.77 37.64
CA PRO A 970 44.35 39.16 37.40
C PRO A 970 44.22 38.76 35.92
N LEU A 971 43.64 37.56 35.71
CA LEU A 971 43.32 37.07 34.37
C LEU A 971 41.79 37.16 34.18
N SER A 972 41.39 37.87 33.14
CA SER A 972 39.96 38.04 32.77
C SER A 972 39.42 36.80 32.07
#